data_b09db169348450a356e4f8cddea87606
#
_entry.id   b09db169348450a356e4f8cddea87606
#
_cell.length_a   1.000
_cell.length_b   1.000
_cell.length_c   1.000
_cell.angle_alpha   90.00
_cell.angle_beta   90.00
_cell.angle_gamma   90.00
#
_symmetry.space_group_name_H-M   'P 1'
#
loop_
_entity.id
_entity.type
_entity.pdbx_description
1 polymer ?
#
loop_
_entity_poly.entity_id
_entity_poly.type
_entity_poly.pdbx_seq_one_letter_code
_entity_poly.pdbx_strand_id
1 'polypeptide(L)'
;MYKLCVFAGTTEGRRLVDFLKEQDALITACAATEYGGELIEPSAGLQVLTGRMDAAEMEELFDRERFHLVIDATHPYAAAVTENIVHACSRTNTDYLRLERGGTSVPEGAVSVPDVAAAIEYLNGTTGNILLTTGSKELAEFSRLSGFKDRVYARVLPVESSIAACSEAGLKPSHILAMQGPFSADMNVAMIGSVNAAYVVTKETCRAGGFNEKALAAKKTGATLIAIGRPDPVAGGISFRDTLDLLEQRFGFSMRPQVAVIGIGPGSRKNMTAEALDAAAQAECLIGAGRMLEIARADQTVFEAFAADEIVSIIRERRDCSRFAVLFSGDVGFFSGAKKLLPKLDFCDVRIIPGVSSLAYLCAKAGASYEDTLCVSLHGRQGSIVPAVRGNRSVFALVGGENGAGKLIDELDASGLGQVLVTVGERLGYAEERIVSGRASELKGGSFHTLSAVLIQNDHPESAACGLPDEAFLRNAADKPVVPMTKAEVRAVVMSKLRLLPDSVCWDVGAGTGSVSVEMALTACKGKVYAIEKKPEAVALLKNNIASFGLVNIEVVDGSAPEACADLPAPTHAFIGGSSGNLRDIIALLLAKNPKVTIVATAISIETVAELNACTKEFDFTKTEVVCLNVARARTVGDYSLMTSQNPIYIFTMQAL
;
A
#
# COMPACT_ATOMS: atom_id res chain seq x y z
N MET A 1 -35.58 13.55 -9.02
CA MET A 1 -34.89 12.79 -10.08
C MET A 1 -34.69 13.67 -11.29
N TYR A 2 -33.47 13.94 -11.68
CA TYR A 2 -33.15 14.81 -12.82
C TYR A 2 -33.24 14.02 -14.13
N LYS A 3 -33.59 14.68 -15.23
CA LYS A 3 -33.55 14.09 -16.58
C LYS A 3 -32.42 14.68 -17.38
N LEU A 4 -31.52 13.83 -17.91
CA LEU A 4 -30.34 14.24 -18.67
C LEU A 4 -30.30 13.53 -20.03
N CYS A 5 -29.91 14.24 -21.07
CA CYS A 5 -29.63 13.64 -22.38
C CYS A 5 -28.14 13.72 -22.69
N VAL A 6 -27.56 12.60 -23.15
CA VAL A 6 -26.14 12.53 -23.51
C VAL A 6 -26.00 11.99 -24.92
N PHE A 7 -25.47 12.80 -25.83
CA PHE A 7 -25.06 12.33 -27.15
C PHE A 7 -23.71 11.60 -27.07
N ALA A 8 -23.76 10.30 -26.77
CA ALA A 8 -22.60 9.49 -26.36
C ALA A 8 -21.79 8.92 -27.54
N GLY A 9 -21.49 9.74 -28.55
CA GLY A 9 -20.73 9.33 -29.73
C GLY A 9 -19.25 9.03 -29.49
N THR A 10 -18.75 9.16 -28.27
CA THR A 10 -17.33 9.05 -27.90
C THR A 10 -17.10 8.19 -26.68
N THR A 11 -15.85 7.81 -26.42
CA THR A 11 -15.46 7.08 -25.20
C THR A 11 -15.74 7.91 -23.94
N GLU A 12 -15.48 9.20 -23.97
CA GLU A 12 -15.76 10.13 -22.86
C GLU A 12 -17.26 10.27 -22.64
N GLY A 13 -18.05 10.30 -23.71
CA GLY A 13 -19.52 10.30 -23.61
C GLY A 13 -20.05 9.02 -22.95
N ARG A 14 -19.52 7.85 -23.31
CA ARG A 14 -19.88 6.58 -22.65
C ARG A 14 -19.47 6.57 -21.18
N ARG A 15 -18.26 7.02 -20.86
CA ARG A 15 -17.81 7.16 -19.46
C ARG A 15 -18.71 8.09 -18.66
N LEU A 16 -19.18 9.16 -19.27
CA LEU A 16 -20.14 10.07 -18.63
C LEU A 16 -21.49 9.38 -18.38
N VAL A 17 -21.99 8.59 -19.34
CA VAL A 17 -23.20 7.77 -19.13
C VAL A 17 -22.99 6.77 -18.01
N ASP A 18 -21.83 6.10 -17.94
CA ASP A 18 -21.49 5.17 -16.86
C ASP A 18 -21.47 5.84 -15.49
N PHE A 19 -20.93 7.05 -15.40
CA PHE A 19 -21.00 7.86 -14.17
C PHE A 19 -22.44 8.24 -13.80
N LEU A 20 -23.23 8.69 -14.78
CA LEU A 20 -24.61 9.14 -14.54
C LEU A 20 -25.55 8.00 -14.14
N LYS A 21 -25.31 6.75 -14.59
CA LYS A 21 -26.09 5.57 -14.20
C LYS A 21 -26.10 5.31 -12.68
N GLU A 22 -25.07 5.76 -11.99
CA GLU A 22 -24.91 5.59 -10.54
C GLU A 22 -25.56 6.74 -9.74
N GLN A 23 -26.11 7.75 -10.43
CA GLN A 23 -26.71 8.93 -9.80
C GLN A 23 -28.25 8.83 -9.77
N ASP A 24 -28.88 9.67 -8.96
CA ASP A 24 -30.35 9.80 -8.91
C ASP A 24 -30.86 10.60 -10.14
N ALA A 25 -30.72 10.01 -11.33
CA ALA A 25 -31.06 10.62 -12.60
C ALA A 25 -31.72 9.63 -13.59
N LEU A 26 -32.58 10.16 -14.46
CA LEU A 26 -33.05 9.49 -15.67
C LEU A 26 -32.21 9.93 -16.86
N ILE A 27 -31.63 8.99 -17.56
CA ILE A 27 -30.64 9.26 -18.61
C ILE A 27 -31.19 8.78 -19.95
N THR A 28 -31.14 9.65 -20.95
CA THR A 28 -31.32 9.28 -22.34
C THR A 28 -29.99 9.38 -23.05
N ALA A 29 -29.41 8.24 -23.45
CA ALA A 29 -28.17 8.19 -24.19
C ALA A 29 -28.46 8.03 -25.70
N CYS A 30 -27.99 8.98 -26.51
CA CYS A 30 -28.17 8.98 -27.96
C CYS A 30 -26.89 8.52 -28.66
N ALA A 31 -26.99 7.46 -29.47
CA ALA A 31 -25.87 6.91 -30.27
C ALA A 31 -26.24 6.92 -31.76
N ALA A 32 -25.34 7.40 -32.62
CA ALA A 32 -25.59 7.55 -34.07
C ALA A 32 -25.70 6.21 -34.84
N THR A 33 -25.29 5.08 -34.21
CA THR A 33 -25.30 3.73 -34.80
C THR A 33 -25.74 2.69 -33.80
N GLU A 34 -26.31 1.58 -34.25
CA GLU A 34 -26.66 0.43 -33.39
C GLU A 34 -25.45 -0.08 -32.61
N TYR A 35 -24.31 -0.24 -33.28
CA TYR A 35 -23.06 -0.64 -32.62
C TYR A 35 -22.63 0.33 -31.50
N GLY A 36 -22.83 1.64 -31.69
CA GLY A 36 -22.55 2.64 -30.64
C GLY A 36 -23.48 2.47 -29.43
N GLY A 37 -24.72 2.06 -29.67
CA GLY A 37 -25.70 1.75 -28.63
C GLY A 37 -25.38 0.45 -27.88
N GLU A 38 -24.95 -0.61 -28.57
CA GLU A 38 -24.55 -1.90 -27.97
C GLU A 38 -23.37 -1.77 -26.99
N LEU A 39 -22.53 -0.74 -27.16
CA LEU A 39 -21.39 -0.45 -26.27
C LEU A 39 -21.82 0.23 -24.94
N ILE A 40 -23.09 0.58 -24.80
CA ILE A 40 -23.64 1.19 -23.59
C ILE A 40 -24.37 0.10 -22.79
N GLU A 41 -23.81 -0.28 -21.64
CA GLU A 41 -24.42 -1.32 -20.81
C GLU A 41 -25.79 -0.88 -20.26
N PRO A 42 -26.83 -1.72 -20.37
CA PRO A 42 -28.17 -1.42 -19.83
C PRO A 42 -28.16 -1.19 -18.32
N SER A 43 -28.95 -0.23 -17.85
CA SER A 43 -29.15 0.05 -16.42
C SER A 43 -30.56 0.56 -16.15
N ALA A 44 -31.01 0.43 -14.91
CA ALA A 44 -32.27 1.04 -14.48
C ALA A 44 -32.17 2.58 -14.61
N GLY A 45 -33.18 3.21 -15.21
CA GLY A 45 -33.18 4.66 -15.44
C GLY A 45 -32.42 5.14 -16.67
N LEU A 46 -31.82 4.22 -17.46
CA LEU A 46 -31.16 4.53 -18.71
C LEU A 46 -31.99 4.08 -19.91
N GLN A 47 -32.28 5.01 -20.81
CA GLN A 47 -32.85 4.77 -22.13
C GLN A 47 -31.77 5.01 -23.18
N VAL A 48 -31.56 4.05 -24.10
CA VAL A 48 -30.63 4.19 -25.22
C VAL A 48 -31.41 4.38 -26.51
N LEU A 49 -31.15 5.47 -27.21
CA LEU A 49 -31.70 5.77 -28.53
C LEU A 49 -30.60 5.61 -29.58
N THR A 50 -30.86 4.80 -30.60
CA THR A 50 -29.91 4.56 -31.71
C THR A 50 -30.46 5.14 -33.01
N GLY A 51 -29.60 5.72 -33.82
CA GLY A 51 -29.96 6.34 -35.09
C GLY A 51 -29.49 7.79 -35.19
N ARG A 52 -29.52 8.32 -36.40
CA ARG A 52 -29.24 9.73 -36.63
C ARG A 52 -30.53 10.51 -36.51
N MET A 53 -30.52 11.59 -35.78
CA MET A 53 -31.63 12.53 -35.62
C MET A 53 -31.30 13.85 -36.31
N ASP A 54 -32.27 14.43 -36.98
CA ASP A 54 -32.20 15.81 -37.47
C ASP A 54 -32.60 16.81 -36.37
N ALA A 55 -32.55 18.11 -36.65
CA ALA A 55 -32.89 19.15 -35.66
C ALA A 55 -34.34 19.10 -35.21
N ALA A 56 -35.28 18.77 -36.09
CA ALA A 56 -36.71 18.70 -35.76
C ALA A 56 -37.05 17.50 -34.87
N GLU A 57 -36.44 16.35 -35.14
CA GLU A 57 -36.55 15.14 -34.31
C GLU A 57 -35.99 15.36 -32.91
N MET A 58 -34.88 16.12 -32.82
CA MET A 58 -34.26 16.49 -31.52
C MET A 58 -35.18 17.49 -30.76
N GLU A 59 -35.74 18.50 -31.43
CA GLU A 59 -36.71 19.42 -30.81
C GLU A 59 -37.92 18.68 -30.23
N GLU A 60 -38.51 17.75 -30.98
CA GLU A 60 -39.64 16.93 -30.51
C GLU A 60 -39.24 16.06 -29.29
N LEU A 61 -38.04 15.47 -29.32
CA LEU A 61 -37.52 14.68 -28.20
C LEU A 61 -37.35 15.56 -26.94
N PHE A 62 -36.75 16.76 -27.08
CA PHE A 62 -36.44 17.64 -25.95
C PHE A 62 -37.73 18.23 -25.35
N ASP A 63 -38.70 18.60 -26.16
CA ASP A 63 -40.01 19.08 -25.69
C ASP A 63 -40.79 18.00 -24.97
N ARG A 64 -40.77 16.75 -25.47
CA ARG A 64 -41.43 15.62 -24.87
C ARG A 64 -40.84 15.23 -23.53
N GLU A 65 -39.49 15.07 -23.46
CA GLU A 65 -38.80 14.56 -22.27
C GLU A 65 -38.49 15.65 -21.25
N ARG A 66 -38.36 16.90 -21.66
CA ARG A 66 -38.02 18.08 -20.82
C ARG A 66 -36.76 17.83 -20.02
N PHE A 67 -35.64 17.69 -20.71
CA PHE A 67 -34.34 17.50 -20.08
C PHE A 67 -33.90 18.73 -19.30
N HIS A 68 -33.26 18.50 -18.15
CA HIS A 68 -32.64 19.55 -17.35
C HIS A 68 -31.29 19.99 -17.94
N LEU A 69 -30.64 19.09 -18.70
CA LEU A 69 -29.37 19.35 -19.37
C LEU A 69 -29.19 18.37 -20.54
N VAL A 70 -28.77 18.89 -21.68
CA VAL A 70 -28.30 18.10 -22.83
C VAL A 70 -26.80 18.22 -22.93
N ILE A 71 -26.10 17.09 -22.93
CA ILE A 71 -24.64 17.02 -22.99
C ILE A 71 -24.23 16.46 -24.34
N ASP A 72 -23.56 17.29 -25.12
CA ASP A 72 -23.01 16.89 -26.41
C ASP A 72 -21.57 16.36 -26.23
N ALA A 73 -21.46 15.02 -26.23
CA ALA A 73 -20.21 14.30 -26.23
C ALA A 73 -19.96 13.62 -27.59
N THR A 74 -20.40 14.24 -28.68
CA THR A 74 -20.17 13.76 -30.04
C THR A 74 -18.72 13.96 -30.47
N HIS A 75 -18.33 13.32 -31.57
CA HIS A 75 -16.98 13.42 -32.10
C HIS A 75 -16.69 14.86 -32.57
N PRO A 76 -15.51 15.45 -32.33
CA PRO A 76 -15.17 16.82 -32.75
C PRO A 76 -15.38 17.11 -34.25
N TYR A 77 -15.24 16.07 -35.08
CA TYR A 77 -15.46 16.17 -36.53
C TYR A 77 -16.95 16.02 -36.95
N ALA A 78 -17.87 15.95 -36.02
CA ALA A 78 -19.30 15.80 -36.29
C ALA A 78 -20.04 17.15 -36.16
N ALA A 79 -19.55 18.21 -36.80
CA ALA A 79 -20.04 19.58 -36.68
C ALA A 79 -21.55 19.70 -36.94
N ALA A 80 -22.08 19.04 -37.96
CA ALA A 80 -23.49 19.11 -38.31
C ALA A 80 -24.44 18.62 -37.19
N VAL A 81 -24.07 17.56 -36.46
CA VAL A 81 -24.88 17.06 -35.34
C VAL A 81 -24.80 18.00 -34.14
N THR A 82 -23.64 18.58 -33.89
CA THR A 82 -23.48 19.61 -32.84
C THR A 82 -24.35 20.82 -33.11
N GLU A 83 -24.38 21.32 -34.37
CA GLU A 83 -25.25 22.43 -34.79
C GLU A 83 -26.73 22.10 -34.57
N ASN A 84 -27.15 20.88 -34.95
CA ASN A 84 -28.53 20.42 -34.71
C ASN A 84 -28.88 20.39 -33.23
N ILE A 85 -27.98 19.89 -32.35
CA ILE A 85 -28.21 19.84 -30.91
C ILE A 85 -28.32 21.25 -30.33
N VAL A 86 -27.40 22.15 -30.68
CA VAL A 86 -27.45 23.56 -30.23
C VAL A 86 -28.74 24.26 -30.68
N HIS A 87 -29.13 24.05 -31.94
CA HIS A 87 -30.38 24.61 -32.47
C HIS A 87 -31.59 24.10 -31.69
N ALA A 88 -31.72 22.77 -31.51
CA ALA A 88 -32.82 22.17 -30.76
C ALA A 88 -32.88 22.64 -29.31
N CYS A 89 -31.71 22.69 -28.62
CA CYS A 89 -31.64 23.22 -27.25
C CYS A 89 -32.08 24.68 -27.16
N SER A 90 -31.68 25.52 -28.12
CA SER A 90 -32.09 26.93 -28.18
C SER A 90 -33.60 27.08 -28.39
N ARG A 91 -34.19 26.24 -29.25
CA ARG A 91 -35.64 26.27 -29.55
C ARG A 91 -36.53 25.81 -28.40
N THR A 92 -36.06 24.81 -27.65
CA THR A 92 -36.79 24.19 -26.53
C THR A 92 -36.44 24.80 -25.18
N ASN A 93 -35.57 25.82 -25.14
CA ASN A 93 -35.01 26.43 -23.92
C ASN A 93 -34.43 25.40 -22.96
N THR A 94 -33.72 24.40 -23.51
CA THR A 94 -33.03 23.35 -22.76
C THR A 94 -31.58 23.71 -22.60
N ASP A 95 -31.02 23.51 -21.40
CA ASP A 95 -29.61 23.81 -21.15
C ASP A 95 -28.68 22.87 -21.95
N TYR A 96 -27.65 23.45 -22.53
CA TYR A 96 -26.68 22.77 -23.37
C TYR A 96 -25.27 22.81 -22.76
N LEU A 97 -24.57 21.70 -22.84
CA LEU A 97 -23.18 21.56 -22.44
C LEU A 97 -22.38 20.79 -23.51
N ARG A 98 -21.28 21.35 -23.97
CA ARG A 98 -20.32 20.65 -24.81
C ARG A 98 -19.23 20.01 -23.97
N LEU A 99 -19.11 18.69 -24.04
CA LEU A 99 -17.99 17.93 -23.45
C LEU A 99 -16.83 17.92 -24.43
N GLU A 100 -15.75 18.63 -24.10
CA GLU A 100 -14.52 18.58 -24.89
C GLU A 100 -13.61 17.44 -24.44
N ARG A 101 -12.93 16.86 -25.42
CA ARG A 101 -11.86 15.90 -25.20
C ARG A 101 -10.56 16.59 -24.86
N GLY A 102 -9.86 16.18 -23.83
CA GLY A 102 -8.49 16.61 -23.54
C GLY A 102 -7.58 16.37 -24.74
N GLY A 103 -6.83 17.40 -25.18
CA GLY A 103 -5.83 17.26 -26.24
C GLY A 103 -4.70 16.33 -25.83
N THR A 104 -4.28 15.42 -26.72
CA THR A 104 -2.99 14.75 -26.61
C THR A 104 -1.93 15.68 -27.16
N SER A 105 -0.86 15.96 -26.42
CA SER A 105 0.30 16.67 -26.97
C SER A 105 0.90 15.87 -28.12
N VAL A 106 1.14 16.52 -29.26
CA VAL A 106 1.82 15.90 -30.40
C VAL A 106 3.24 15.52 -29.93
N PRO A 107 3.69 14.26 -30.11
CA PRO A 107 5.01 13.83 -29.66
C PRO A 107 6.13 14.60 -30.35
N GLU A 108 7.23 14.79 -29.63
CA GLU A 108 8.44 15.40 -30.19
C GLU A 108 8.91 14.63 -31.45
N GLY A 109 9.16 15.36 -32.55
CA GLY A 109 9.54 14.79 -33.84
C GLY A 109 8.37 14.41 -34.78
N ALA A 110 7.11 14.56 -34.37
CA ALA A 110 5.98 14.45 -35.29
C ALA A 110 5.67 15.81 -35.96
N VAL A 111 5.16 15.73 -37.19
CA VAL A 111 4.76 16.89 -37.96
C VAL A 111 3.26 17.14 -37.75
N SER A 112 2.91 18.28 -37.16
CA SER A 112 1.50 18.69 -37.02
C SER A 112 1.09 19.58 -38.20
N VAL A 113 -0.04 19.26 -38.81
CA VAL A 113 -0.61 20.00 -39.93
C VAL A 113 -2.09 20.32 -39.66
N PRO A 114 -2.61 21.48 -40.07
CA PRO A 114 -3.97 21.90 -39.72
C PRO A 114 -5.06 21.03 -40.37
N ASP A 115 -4.84 20.59 -41.61
CA ASP A 115 -5.85 19.87 -42.40
C ASP A 115 -5.22 18.87 -43.39
N VAL A 116 -6.07 18.20 -44.17
CA VAL A 116 -5.66 17.25 -45.20
C VAL A 116 -4.89 17.92 -46.33
N ALA A 117 -5.24 19.16 -46.72
CA ALA A 117 -4.57 19.89 -47.78
C ALA A 117 -3.12 20.19 -47.39
N ALA A 118 -2.88 20.65 -46.18
CA ALA A 118 -1.52 20.89 -45.66
C ALA A 118 -0.72 19.57 -45.53
N ALA A 119 -1.36 18.45 -45.18
CA ALA A 119 -0.72 17.14 -45.18
C ALA A 119 -0.27 16.72 -46.60
N ILE A 120 -1.10 16.94 -47.60
CA ILE A 120 -0.77 16.68 -49.03
C ILE A 120 0.38 17.58 -49.48
N GLU A 121 0.34 18.86 -49.18
CA GLU A 121 1.42 19.80 -49.53
C GLU A 121 2.76 19.36 -48.95
N TYR A 122 2.78 19.01 -47.65
CA TYR A 122 3.98 18.50 -46.98
C TYR A 122 4.49 17.21 -47.67
N LEU A 123 3.59 16.23 -47.91
CA LEU A 123 3.94 14.94 -48.50
C LEU A 123 4.39 15.05 -49.95
N ASN A 124 3.93 16.03 -50.72
CA ASN A 124 4.38 16.30 -52.09
C ASN A 124 5.87 16.69 -52.17
N GLY A 125 6.42 17.27 -51.09
CA GLY A 125 7.84 17.53 -50.96
C GLY A 125 8.70 16.37 -50.52
N THR A 126 8.13 15.15 -50.39
CA THR A 126 8.79 13.99 -49.80
C THR A 126 8.84 12.78 -50.74
N THR A 127 9.69 11.80 -50.39
CA THR A 127 9.78 10.50 -51.08
C THR A 127 9.56 9.35 -50.12
N GLY A 128 9.18 8.18 -50.61
CA GLY A 128 8.91 6.99 -49.80
C GLY A 128 7.41 6.70 -49.64
N ASN A 129 7.09 5.51 -49.06
CA ASN A 129 5.72 5.05 -48.92
C ASN A 129 5.01 5.76 -47.74
N ILE A 130 3.70 5.88 -47.86
CA ILE A 130 2.83 6.57 -46.94
C ILE A 130 1.74 5.62 -46.46
N LEU A 131 1.61 5.42 -45.15
CA LEU A 131 0.51 4.70 -44.55
C LEU A 131 -0.56 5.69 -44.05
N LEU A 132 -1.70 5.76 -44.76
CA LEU A 132 -2.86 6.53 -44.33
C LEU A 132 -3.67 5.72 -43.32
N THR A 133 -3.90 6.29 -42.15
CA THR A 133 -4.74 5.73 -41.08
C THR A 133 -5.94 6.62 -40.75
N THR A 134 -6.30 7.51 -41.67
CA THR A 134 -7.41 8.46 -41.55
C THR A 134 -8.78 7.91 -41.92
N GLY A 135 -8.82 6.67 -42.44
CA GLY A 135 -10.03 6.03 -42.96
C GLY A 135 -10.30 6.36 -44.41
N SER A 136 -11.50 5.99 -44.92
CA SER A 136 -11.84 6.08 -46.36
C SER A 136 -12.40 7.42 -46.81
N LYS A 137 -12.87 8.29 -45.88
CA LYS A 137 -13.60 9.51 -46.24
C LYS A 137 -12.76 10.56 -46.96
N GLU A 138 -11.48 10.71 -46.59
CA GLU A 138 -10.57 11.70 -47.18
C GLU A 138 -9.71 11.15 -48.33
N LEU A 139 -9.91 9.91 -48.76
CA LEU A 139 -9.13 9.31 -49.86
C LEU A 139 -9.25 10.07 -51.16
N ALA A 140 -10.44 10.63 -51.46
CA ALA A 140 -10.65 11.48 -52.61
C ALA A 140 -9.79 12.75 -52.62
N GLU A 141 -9.53 13.37 -51.44
CA GLU A 141 -8.60 14.47 -51.33
C GLU A 141 -7.15 14.01 -51.47
N PHE A 142 -6.76 12.97 -50.77
CA PHE A 142 -5.41 12.38 -50.86
C PHE A 142 -5.05 11.89 -52.26
N SER A 143 -6.03 11.62 -53.14
CA SER A 143 -5.77 11.22 -54.51
C SER A 143 -5.06 12.30 -55.36
N ARG A 144 -5.04 13.56 -54.83
CA ARG A 144 -4.27 14.71 -55.43
C ARG A 144 -2.78 14.63 -55.14
N LEU A 145 -2.34 13.72 -54.28
CA LEU A 145 -0.93 13.58 -53.90
C LEU A 145 -0.12 12.99 -55.05
N SER A 146 1.03 13.59 -55.32
CA SER A 146 1.96 13.09 -56.36
C SER A 146 2.41 11.65 -56.06
N GLY A 147 2.23 10.75 -57.03
CA GLY A 147 2.55 9.34 -56.87
C GLY A 147 1.56 8.56 -55.97
N PHE A 148 0.35 9.08 -55.74
CA PHE A 148 -0.67 8.45 -54.89
C PHE A 148 -0.82 6.95 -55.13
N LYS A 149 -1.00 6.52 -56.35
CA LYS A 149 -1.25 5.12 -56.71
C LYS A 149 -0.09 4.15 -56.43
N ASP A 150 1.13 4.67 -56.29
CA ASP A 150 2.33 3.86 -56.14
C ASP A 150 2.92 3.91 -54.73
N ARG A 151 2.71 4.97 -53.99
CA ARG A 151 3.33 5.16 -52.64
C ARG A 151 2.35 5.18 -51.49
N VAL A 152 1.01 5.25 -51.75
CA VAL A 152 0.02 5.33 -50.67
C VAL A 152 -0.57 3.98 -50.38
N TYR A 153 -0.56 3.60 -49.13
CA TYR A 153 -1.25 2.45 -48.54
C TYR A 153 -2.32 2.97 -47.57
N ALA A 154 -3.57 2.51 -47.75
CA ALA A 154 -4.67 3.00 -46.93
C ALA A 154 -5.20 1.89 -46.00
N ARG A 155 -5.25 2.20 -44.71
CA ARG A 155 -5.91 1.38 -43.70
C ARG A 155 -7.35 1.83 -43.53
N VAL A 156 -8.31 0.96 -43.86
CA VAL A 156 -9.73 1.25 -43.84
C VAL A 156 -10.52 0.13 -43.15
N LEU A 157 -11.77 0.42 -42.79
CA LEU A 157 -12.65 -0.62 -42.26
C LEU A 157 -12.94 -1.71 -43.32
N PRO A 158 -13.11 -2.99 -42.91
CA PRO A 158 -13.41 -4.11 -43.81
C PRO A 158 -14.91 -4.14 -44.18
N VAL A 159 -15.42 -3.01 -44.69
CA VAL A 159 -16.81 -2.85 -45.18
C VAL A 159 -16.79 -2.45 -46.65
N GLU A 160 -17.81 -2.89 -47.38
CA GLU A 160 -17.91 -2.72 -48.84
C GLU A 160 -17.71 -1.26 -49.29
N SER A 161 -18.38 -0.30 -48.60
CA SER A 161 -18.27 1.13 -48.90
C SER A 161 -16.85 1.69 -48.74
N SER A 162 -16.07 1.18 -47.79
CA SER A 162 -14.69 1.65 -47.57
C SER A 162 -13.73 1.08 -48.64
N ILE A 163 -13.93 -0.15 -49.04
CA ILE A 163 -13.14 -0.78 -50.10
C ILE A 163 -13.48 -0.16 -51.46
N ALA A 164 -14.76 0.11 -51.74
CA ALA A 164 -15.20 0.81 -52.93
C ALA A 164 -14.55 2.20 -53.05
N ALA A 165 -14.55 2.99 -51.96
CA ALA A 165 -13.89 4.29 -51.93
C ALA A 165 -12.37 4.23 -52.24
N CYS A 166 -11.68 3.19 -51.78
CA CYS A 166 -10.28 2.96 -52.13
C CYS A 166 -10.10 2.69 -53.64
N SER A 167 -10.97 1.89 -54.21
CA SER A 167 -10.93 1.54 -55.63
C SER A 167 -11.27 2.75 -56.50
N GLU A 168 -12.28 3.53 -56.14
CA GLU A 168 -12.66 4.79 -56.80
C GLU A 168 -11.54 5.82 -56.77
N ALA A 169 -10.81 5.92 -55.64
CA ALA A 169 -9.62 6.77 -55.55
C ALA A 169 -8.43 6.27 -56.36
N GLY A 170 -8.52 5.03 -56.92
CA GLY A 170 -7.52 4.46 -57.81
C GLY A 170 -6.39 3.72 -57.11
N LEU A 171 -6.57 3.29 -55.86
CA LEU A 171 -5.60 2.46 -55.16
C LEU A 171 -5.58 1.04 -55.69
N LYS A 172 -4.39 0.43 -55.76
CA LYS A 172 -4.22 -0.98 -56.10
C LYS A 172 -4.76 -1.85 -54.95
N PRO A 173 -5.34 -3.04 -55.21
CA PRO A 173 -5.79 -3.95 -54.15
C PRO A 173 -4.70 -4.26 -53.10
N SER A 174 -3.44 -4.37 -53.54
CA SER A 174 -2.28 -4.64 -52.69
C SER A 174 -1.92 -3.45 -51.74
N HIS A 175 -2.50 -2.26 -51.97
CA HIS A 175 -2.31 -1.06 -51.19
C HIS A 175 -3.46 -0.81 -50.19
N ILE A 176 -4.42 -1.74 -50.08
CA ILE A 176 -5.58 -1.60 -49.19
C ILE A 176 -5.40 -2.56 -48.00
N LEU A 177 -5.32 -2.01 -46.80
CA LEU A 177 -5.31 -2.76 -45.56
C LEU A 177 -6.70 -2.66 -44.91
N ALA A 178 -7.58 -3.62 -45.28
CA ALA A 178 -8.94 -3.66 -44.74
C ALA A 178 -8.95 -4.37 -43.38
N MET A 179 -8.94 -3.60 -42.30
CA MET A 179 -8.83 -4.13 -40.92
C MET A 179 -9.63 -3.27 -39.93
N GLN A 180 -10.18 -3.92 -38.87
CA GLN A 180 -10.88 -3.26 -37.77
C GLN A 180 -10.01 -3.24 -36.54
N GLY A 181 -9.88 -2.03 -35.90
CA GLY A 181 -9.17 -1.85 -34.64
C GLY A 181 -9.97 -2.32 -33.42
N PRO A 182 -9.42 -2.17 -32.20
CA PRO A 182 -8.21 -1.39 -31.87
C PRO A 182 -6.90 -2.11 -32.24
N PHE A 183 -5.85 -1.33 -32.52
CA PHE A 183 -4.53 -1.84 -32.92
C PHE A 183 -3.49 -1.54 -31.86
N SER A 184 -2.76 -2.54 -31.39
CA SER A 184 -1.61 -2.37 -30.50
C SER A 184 -0.44 -1.64 -31.20
N ALA A 185 0.51 -1.15 -30.42
CA ALA A 185 1.73 -0.54 -30.96
C ALA A 185 2.49 -1.56 -31.85
N ASP A 186 2.59 -2.82 -31.44
CA ASP A 186 3.32 -3.83 -32.19
C ASP A 186 2.61 -4.21 -33.51
N MET A 187 1.27 -4.22 -33.54
CA MET A 187 0.52 -4.38 -34.78
C MET A 187 0.76 -3.19 -35.73
N ASN A 188 0.80 -1.94 -35.20
CA ASN A 188 1.13 -0.78 -36.02
C ASN A 188 2.59 -0.85 -36.54
N VAL A 189 3.55 -1.31 -35.73
CA VAL A 189 4.94 -1.57 -36.16
C VAL A 189 4.97 -2.56 -37.33
N ALA A 190 4.25 -3.68 -37.20
CA ALA A 190 4.17 -4.70 -38.26
C ALA A 190 3.56 -4.13 -39.55
N MET A 191 2.50 -3.33 -39.46
CA MET A 191 1.89 -2.68 -40.63
C MET A 191 2.82 -1.69 -41.32
N ILE A 192 3.49 -0.82 -40.55
CA ILE A 192 4.48 0.16 -41.06
C ILE A 192 5.60 -0.59 -41.79
N GLY A 193 6.13 -1.65 -41.17
CA GLY A 193 7.19 -2.46 -41.75
C GLY A 193 6.77 -3.21 -43.00
N SER A 194 5.55 -3.79 -43.03
CA SER A 194 5.06 -4.58 -44.17
C SER A 194 4.93 -3.77 -45.47
N VAL A 195 4.63 -2.46 -45.34
CA VAL A 195 4.50 -1.56 -46.50
C VAL A 195 5.71 -0.64 -46.64
N ASN A 196 6.73 -0.83 -45.82
CA ASN A 196 7.94 0.01 -45.76
C ASN A 196 7.59 1.52 -45.75
N ALA A 197 6.66 1.91 -44.87
CA ALA A 197 6.17 3.29 -44.79
C ALA A 197 7.22 4.21 -44.18
N ALA A 198 7.60 5.25 -44.91
CA ALA A 198 8.41 6.36 -44.41
C ALA A 198 7.56 7.39 -43.62
N TYR A 199 6.27 7.44 -43.93
CA TYR A 199 5.32 8.39 -43.33
C TYR A 199 4.06 7.66 -42.87
N VAL A 200 3.57 8.02 -41.68
CA VAL A 200 2.28 7.58 -41.14
C VAL A 200 1.39 8.80 -40.95
N VAL A 201 0.29 8.85 -41.68
CA VAL A 201 -0.68 9.95 -41.54
C VAL A 201 -1.83 9.51 -40.65
N THR A 202 -2.12 10.30 -39.65
CA THR A 202 -3.23 10.05 -38.72
C THR A 202 -3.90 11.36 -38.32
N LYS A 203 -5.16 11.29 -37.93
CA LYS A 203 -5.83 12.42 -37.29
C LYS A 203 -5.35 12.53 -35.84
N GLU A 204 -5.24 13.75 -35.33
CA GLU A 204 -5.02 13.99 -33.92
C GLU A 204 -6.27 13.56 -33.15
N THR A 205 -6.26 12.32 -32.70
CA THR A 205 -7.34 11.72 -31.89
C THR A 205 -6.82 11.48 -30.49
N CYS A 206 -7.72 11.46 -29.48
CA CYS A 206 -7.33 11.14 -28.10
C CYS A 206 -6.78 9.70 -27.98
N ARG A 207 -6.34 9.35 -26.76
CA ARG A 207 -5.88 8.00 -26.37
C ARG A 207 -6.77 6.87 -26.93
N ALA A 208 -8.11 7.05 -26.89
CA ALA A 208 -9.06 6.06 -27.40
C ALA A 208 -9.04 5.86 -28.93
N GLY A 209 -8.46 6.78 -29.70
CA GLY A 209 -8.30 6.66 -31.17
C GLY A 209 -7.04 5.97 -31.62
N GLY A 210 -6.23 5.42 -30.71
CA GLY A 210 -4.99 4.73 -31.01
C GLY A 210 -3.89 5.66 -31.54
N PHE A 211 -3.92 6.95 -31.19
CA PHE A 211 -2.90 7.92 -31.61
C PHE A 211 -1.54 7.60 -30.98
N ASN A 212 -1.52 7.29 -29.68
CA ASN A 212 -0.29 6.98 -28.93
C ASN A 212 0.39 5.71 -29.47
N GLU A 213 -0.38 4.67 -29.80
CA GLU A 213 0.12 3.42 -30.37
C GLU A 213 0.75 3.63 -31.75
N LYS A 214 0.16 4.50 -32.57
CA LYS A 214 0.71 4.90 -33.87
C LYS A 214 1.97 5.74 -33.71
N ALA A 215 1.98 6.67 -32.76
CA ALA A 215 3.14 7.51 -32.46
C ALA A 215 4.32 6.67 -31.97
N LEU A 216 4.07 5.73 -31.04
CA LEU A 216 5.08 4.81 -30.54
C LEU A 216 5.61 3.89 -31.66
N ALA A 217 4.72 3.41 -32.52
CA ALA A 217 5.10 2.58 -33.67
C ALA A 217 5.94 3.35 -34.69
N ALA A 218 5.56 4.58 -35.02
CA ALA A 218 6.33 5.45 -35.90
C ALA A 218 7.74 5.72 -35.34
N LYS A 219 7.85 6.01 -34.04
CA LYS A 219 9.14 6.18 -33.36
C LYS A 219 10.00 4.91 -33.40
N LYS A 220 9.41 3.73 -33.15
CA LYS A 220 10.13 2.43 -33.19
C LYS A 220 10.63 2.06 -34.58
N THR A 221 9.91 2.45 -35.63
CA THR A 221 10.24 2.13 -37.02
C THR A 221 11.05 3.21 -37.74
N GLY A 222 11.23 4.39 -37.12
CA GLY A 222 11.87 5.53 -37.75
C GLY A 222 10.98 6.25 -38.79
N ALA A 223 9.69 5.93 -38.87
CA ALA A 223 8.75 6.60 -39.75
C ALA A 223 8.34 7.96 -39.18
N THR A 224 8.15 8.96 -40.04
CA THR A 224 7.66 10.29 -39.63
C THR A 224 6.14 10.25 -39.43
N LEU A 225 5.68 10.60 -38.22
CA LEU A 225 4.25 10.74 -37.94
C LEU A 225 3.77 12.11 -38.42
N ILE A 226 2.72 12.13 -39.23
CA ILE A 226 2.01 13.35 -39.64
C ILE A 226 0.64 13.34 -38.94
N ALA A 227 0.47 14.30 -38.03
CA ALA A 227 -0.78 14.45 -37.28
C ALA A 227 -1.61 15.59 -37.91
N ILE A 228 -2.76 15.24 -38.45
CA ILE A 228 -3.74 16.21 -38.94
C ILE A 228 -4.49 16.79 -37.75
N GLY A 229 -4.38 18.09 -37.54
CA GLY A 229 -5.00 18.84 -36.45
C GLY A 229 -6.51 18.73 -36.44
N ARG A 230 -7.09 19.20 -35.36
CA ARG A 230 -8.54 19.25 -35.19
C ARG A 230 -9.09 20.52 -35.86
N PRO A 231 -10.35 20.48 -36.32
CA PRO A 231 -11.08 21.74 -36.57
C PRO A 231 -11.07 22.60 -35.30
N ASP A 232 -11.10 23.90 -35.45
CA ASP A 232 -11.13 24.84 -34.33
C ASP A 232 -12.16 24.40 -33.29
N PRO A 233 -11.84 24.44 -31.98
CA PRO A 233 -12.78 24.05 -30.94
C PRO A 233 -14.05 24.91 -31.04
N VAL A 234 -15.21 24.29 -31.00
CA VAL A 234 -16.48 25.03 -30.87
C VAL A 234 -16.41 25.83 -29.57
N ALA A 235 -16.48 27.14 -29.64
CA ALA A 235 -16.33 28.02 -28.49
C ALA A 235 -17.33 27.61 -27.38
N GLY A 236 -16.82 27.32 -26.18
CA GLY A 236 -17.65 27.04 -24.99
C GLY A 236 -17.68 25.57 -24.50
N GLY A 237 -16.87 24.68 -25.06
CA GLY A 237 -16.74 23.33 -24.53
C GLY A 237 -15.91 23.28 -23.24
N ILE A 238 -16.23 22.36 -22.34
CA ILE A 238 -15.48 22.13 -21.10
C ILE A 238 -14.92 20.71 -21.01
N SER A 239 -13.87 20.54 -20.24
CA SER A 239 -13.21 19.25 -20.05
C SER A 239 -14.13 18.23 -19.32
N PHE A 240 -13.79 16.96 -19.41
CA PHE A 240 -14.50 15.91 -18.66
C PHE A 240 -14.50 16.20 -17.15
N ARG A 241 -13.39 16.69 -16.59
CA ARG A 241 -13.28 17.11 -15.20
C ARG A 241 -14.24 18.24 -14.85
N ASP A 242 -14.20 19.32 -15.64
CA ASP A 242 -15.06 20.49 -15.40
C ASP A 242 -16.54 20.12 -15.56
N THR A 243 -16.85 19.14 -16.45
CA THR A 243 -18.20 18.58 -16.59
C THR A 243 -18.64 17.88 -15.30
N LEU A 244 -17.79 17.06 -14.69
CA LEU A 244 -18.11 16.41 -13.41
C LEU A 244 -18.29 17.44 -12.29
N ASP A 245 -17.41 18.44 -12.20
CA ASP A 245 -17.49 19.52 -11.21
C ASP A 245 -18.81 20.33 -11.37
N LEU A 246 -19.22 20.59 -12.61
CA LEU A 246 -20.50 21.28 -12.90
C LEU A 246 -21.70 20.40 -12.50
N LEU A 247 -21.67 19.10 -12.79
CA LEU A 247 -22.74 18.16 -12.42
C LEU A 247 -22.86 18.00 -10.90
N GLU A 248 -21.73 17.99 -10.19
CA GLU A 248 -21.70 17.98 -8.72
C GLU A 248 -22.32 19.27 -8.15
N GLN A 249 -21.90 20.43 -8.63
CA GLN A 249 -22.40 21.74 -8.16
C GLN A 249 -23.89 21.93 -8.45
N ARG A 250 -24.35 21.50 -9.63
CA ARG A 250 -25.70 21.78 -10.11
C ARG A 250 -26.74 20.75 -9.64
N PHE A 251 -26.36 19.48 -9.59
CA PHE A 251 -27.28 18.37 -9.34
C PHE A 251 -26.92 17.57 -8.08
N GLY A 252 -25.79 17.85 -7.43
CA GLY A 252 -25.30 17.10 -6.27
C GLY A 252 -24.72 15.72 -6.62
N PHE A 253 -24.40 15.48 -7.90
CA PHE A 253 -23.85 14.20 -8.34
C PHE A 253 -22.39 14.09 -7.93
N SER A 254 -22.05 13.07 -7.17
CA SER A 254 -20.68 12.85 -6.70
C SER A 254 -20.12 11.54 -7.25
N MET A 255 -18.91 11.61 -7.79
CA MET A 255 -18.19 10.42 -8.20
C MET A 255 -17.42 9.87 -7.00
N ARG A 256 -17.75 8.65 -6.57
CA ARG A 256 -16.88 7.89 -5.65
C ARG A 256 -15.85 7.11 -6.47
N PRO A 257 -14.56 7.45 -6.37
CA PRO A 257 -13.53 6.71 -7.10
C PRO A 257 -13.50 5.25 -6.66
N GLN A 258 -13.45 4.32 -7.62
CA GLN A 258 -13.22 2.91 -7.36
C GLN A 258 -11.73 2.67 -7.15
N VAL A 259 -11.34 2.21 -5.98
CA VAL A 259 -9.93 2.02 -5.61
C VAL A 259 -9.66 0.56 -5.28
N ALA A 260 -8.92 -0.13 -6.14
CA ALA A 260 -8.40 -1.46 -5.86
C ALA A 260 -7.08 -1.34 -5.09
N VAL A 261 -7.05 -1.78 -3.84
CA VAL A 261 -5.83 -1.87 -3.03
C VAL A 261 -5.27 -3.28 -3.19
N ILE A 262 -4.17 -3.41 -3.92
CA ILE A 262 -3.69 -4.68 -4.49
C ILE A 262 -2.37 -5.10 -3.88
N GLY A 263 -2.30 -6.32 -3.32
CA GLY A 263 -1.05 -7.02 -3.03
C GLY A 263 -0.51 -7.68 -4.31
N ILE A 264 0.66 -7.25 -4.77
CA ILE A 264 1.24 -7.75 -6.03
C ILE A 264 2.16 -8.97 -5.84
N GLY A 265 2.25 -9.49 -4.62
CA GLY A 265 3.18 -10.56 -4.31
C GLY A 265 4.65 -10.10 -4.23
N PRO A 266 5.59 -11.03 -4.10
CA PRO A 266 7.01 -10.73 -3.99
C PRO A 266 7.64 -10.50 -5.37
N GLY A 267 7.47 -9.33 -5.96
CA GLY A 267 8.33 -8.76 -6.99
C GLY A 267 8.09 -9.12 -8.45
N SER A 268 7.40 -10.19 -8.84
CA SER A 268 7.18 -10.48 -10.25
C SER A 268 5.70 -10.67 -10.61
N ARG A 269 5.35 -10.33 -11.86
CA ARG A 269 4.01 -10.56 -12.42
C ARG A 269 3.54 -12.03 -12.30
N LYS A 270 4.47 -12.99 -12.28
CA LYS A 270 4.17 -14.42 -12.12
C LYS A 270 3.62 -14.76 -10.73
N ASN A 271 3.91 -13.94 -9.73
CA ASN A 271 3.49 -14.15 -8.34
C ASN A 271 2.21 -13.37 -7.99
N MET A 272 1.65 -12.63 -8.95
CA MET A 272 0.36 -11.96 -8.78
C MET A 272 -0.77 -12.97 -8.93
N THR A 273 -1.83 -12.76 -8.17
CA THR A 273 -3.09 -13.52 -8.38
C THR A 273 -3.75 -13.07 -9.70
N ALA A 274 -4.56 -13.93 -10.30
CA ALA A 274 -5.33 -13.56 -11.50
C ALA A 274 -6.20 -12.33 -11.25
N GLU A 275 -6.87 -12.28 -10.09
CA GLU A 275 -7.68 -11.14 -9.66
C GLU A 275 -6.86 -9.83 -9.56
N ALA A 276 -5.63 -9.90 -9.03
CA ALA A 276 -4.75 -8.74 -8.94
C ALA A 276 -4.33 -8.22 -10.33
N LEU A 277 -4.04 -9.14 -11.26
CA LEU A 277 -3.71 -8.81 -12.65
C LEU A 277 -4.90 -8.15 -13.36
N ASP A 278 -6.10 -8.70 -13.20
CA ASP A 278 -7.31 -8.18 -13.84
C ASP A 278 -7.67 -6.80 -13.30
N ALA A 279 -7.63 -6.61 -11.98
CA ALA A 279 -7.91 -5.32 -11.36
C ALA A 279 -6.88 -4.24 -11.74
N ALA A 280 -5.58 -4.60 -11.78
CA ALA A 280 -4.55 -3.69 -12.26
C ALA A 280 -4.74 -3.34 -13.75
N ALA A 281 -5.17 -4.31 -14.57
CA ALA A 281 -5.43 -4.08 -15.99
C ALA A 281 -6.67 -3.21 -16.25
N GLN A 282 -7.68 -3.27 -15.40
CA GLN A 282 -8.91 -2.48 -15.53
C GLN A 282 -8.77 -1.04 -15.01
N ALA A 283 -7.77 -0.77 -14.18
CA ALA A 283 -7.52 0.56 -13.64
C ALA A 283 -7.09 1.55 -14.74
N GLU A 284 -7.50 2.79 -14.61
CA GLU A 284 -7.07 3.92 -15.45
C GLU A 284 -5.77 4.54 -14.93
N CYS A 285 -5.63 4.52 -13.61
CA CYS A 285 -4.47 5.04 -12.89
C CYS A 285 -3.86 3.98 -11.98
N LEU A 286 -2.55 3.76 -12.08
CA LEU A 286 -1.78 2.92 -11.16
C LEU A 286 -0.93 3.78 -10.23
N ILE A 287 -0.96 3.48 -8.93
CA ILE A 287 -0.19 4.20 -7.91
C ILE A 287 0.63 3.16 -7.12
N GLY A 288 1.92 3.41 -6.94
CA GLY A 288 2.80 2.50 -6.19
C GLY A 288 4.25 2.92 -6.27
N ALA A 289 5.16 2.16 -5.64
CA ALA A 289 6.61 2.39 -5.81
C ALA A 289 7.05 2.06 -7.24
N GLY A 290 8.06 2.77 -7.76
CA GLY A 290 8.48 2.72 -9.18
C GLY A 290 8.60 1.32 -9.76
N ARG A 291 9.24 0.39 -9.02
CA ARG A 291 9.38 -1.03 -9.42
C ARG A 291 8.05 -1.79 -9.57
N MET A 292 6.99 -1.36 -8.89
CA MET A 292 5.68 -2.01 -8.94
C MET A 292 4.88 -1.55 -10.16
N LEU A 293 5.24 -0.39 -10.73
CA LEU A 293 4.58 0.22 -11.86
C LEU A 293 5.01 -0.37 -13.21
N GLU A 294 6.02 -1.27 -13.23
CA GLU A 294 6.46 -1.98 -14.43
C GLU A 294 5.36 -2.87 -15.06
N ILE A 295 4.31 -3.20 -14.28
CA ILE A 295 3.15 -3.95 -14.78
C ILE A 295 2.17 -3.09 -15.57
N ALA A 296 2.33 -1.78 -15.55
CA ALA A 296 1.42 -0.84 -16.20
C ALA A 296 1.40 -1.03 -17.72
N ARG A 297 0.22 -0.83 -18.31
CA ARG A 297 0.06 -0.78 -19.76
C ARG A 297 0.37 0.63 -20.26
N ALA A 298 0.69 0.74 -21.54
CA ALA A 298 1.03 2.01 -22.17
C ALA A 298 -0.12 3.06 -22.15
N ASP A 299 -1.35 2.60 -21.99
CA ASP A 299 -2.55 3.44 -21.93
C ASP A 299 -2.94 3.90 -20.52
N GLN A 300 -2.26 3.40 -19.49
CA GLN A 300 -2.53 3.74 -18.10
C GLN A 300 -1.66 4.92 -17.62
N THR A 301 -2.23 5.75 -16.76
CA THR A 301 -1.46 6.78 -16.06
C THR A 301 -0.80 6.18 -14.82
N VAL A 302 0.47 6.47 -14.60
CA VAL A 302 1.22 5.94 -13.46
C VAL A 302 1.69 7.07 -12.55
N PHE A 303 1.63 6.82 -11.23
CA PHE A 303 2.11 7.73 -10.20
C PHE A 303 3.00 6.97 -9.23
N GLU A 304 4.22 7.45 -9.06
CA GLU A 304 5.11 6.92 -8.03
C GLU A 304 4.79 7.58 -6.70
N ALA A 305 4.15 6.82 -5.80
CA ALA A 305 3.83 7.24 -4.44
C ALA A 305 3.73 6.04 -3.50
N PHE A 306 4.11 6.23 -2.24
CA PHE A 306 4.05 5.19 -1.21
C PHE A 306 3.52 5.72 0.13
N ALA A 307 3.49 7.03 0.35
CA ALA A 307 2.89 7.63 1.54
C ALA A 307 1.37 7.71 1.40
N ALA A 308 0.64 7.35 2.45
CA ALA A 308 -0.83 7.30 2.41
C ALA A 308 -1.45 8.66 2.05
N ASP A 309 -0.89 9.77 2.55
CA ASP A 309 -1.41 11.11 2.27
C ASP A 309 -1.19 11.55 0.82
N GLU A 310 -0.04 11.18 0.25
CA GLU A 310 0.30 11.44 -1.15
C GLU A 310 -0.65 10.65 -2.08
N ILE A 311 -0.89 9.36 -1.78
CA ILE A 311 -1.83 8.54 -2.53
C ILE A 311 -3.25 9.13 -2.51
N VAL A 312 -3.70 9.57 -1.33
CA VAL A 312 -5.02 10.23 -1.18
C VAL A 312 -5.10 11.52 -1.98
N SER A 313 -4.04 12.35 -1.97
CA SER A 313 -3.99 13.59 -2.78
C SER A 313 -4.09 13.28 -4.26
N ILE A 314 -3.35 12.29 -4.77
CA ILE A 314 -3.41 11.86 -6.18
C ILE A 314 -4.83 11.43 -6.55
N ILE A 315 -5.48 10.60 -5.73
CA ILE A 315 -6.85 10.14 -6.02
C ILE A 315 -7.84 11.31 -6.06
N ARG A 316 -7.72 12.26 -5.14
CA ARG A 316 -8.60 13.44 -5.08
C ARG A 316 -8.37 14.42 -6.23
N GLU A 317 -7.14 14.59 -6.66
CA GLU A 317 -6.77 15.51 -7.74
C GLU A 317 -7.12 14.97 -9.14
N ARG A 318 -7.12 13.64 -9.30
CA ARG A 318 -7.37 12.97 -10.58
C ARG A 318 -8.84 12.61 -10.78
N ARG A 319 -9.70 13.64 -10.77
CA ARG A 319 -11.15 13.47 -11.04
C ARG A 319 -11.46 13.00 -12.48
N ASP A 320 -10.48 13.09 -13.37
CA ASP A 320 -10.54 12.52 -14.72
C ASP A 320 -10.41 10.98 -14.75
N CYS A 321 -10.06 10.35 -13.64
CA CYS A 321 -9.99 8.91 -13.46
C CYS A 321 -11.10 8.43 -12.50
N SER A 322 -11.78 7.36 -12.86
CA SER A 322 -12.79 6.70 -12.02
C SER A 322 -12.27 5.45 -11.34
N ARG A 323 -11.27 4.77 -11.92
CA ARG A 323 -10.72 3.51 -11.44
C ARG A 323 -9.23 3.61 -11.19
N PHE A 324 -8.87 3.37 -9.93
CA PHE A 324 -7.49 3.40 -9.44
C PHE A 324 -7.04 2.02 -8.96
N ALA A 325 -5.78 1.68 -9.18
CA ALA A 325 -5.12 0.56 -8.54
C ALA A 325 -3.95 1.06 -7.70
N VAL A 326 -4.00 0.80 -6.40
CA VAL A 326 -2.90 1.12 -5.47
C VAL A 326 -2.15 -0.16 -5.15
N LEU A 327 -0.88 -0.22 -5.55
CA LEU A 327 -0.06 -1.42 -5.53
C LEU A 327 0.82 -1.47 -4.28
N PHE A 328 0.77 -2.60 -3.57
CA PHE A 328 1.63 -2.90 -2.43
C PHE A 328 2.42 -4.18 -2.66
N SER A 329 3.69 -4.19 -2.26
CA SER A 329 4.53 -5.39 -2.32
C SER A 329 4.05 -6.44 -1.33
N GLY A 330 4.08 -7.70 -1.73
CA GLY A 330 3.62 -8.81 -0.91
C GLY A 330 2.10 -8.86 -0.78
N ASP A 331 1.62 -9.05 0.41
CA ASP A 331 0.20 -9.06 0.78
C ASP A 331 -0.19 -7.78 1.50
N VAL A 332 -1.39 -7.28 1.23
CA VAL A 332 -1.91 -6.02 1.81
C VAL A 332 -2.13 -6.10 3.32
N GLY A 333 -2.35 -7.28 3.87
CA GLY A 333 -2.54 -7.53 5.30
C GLY A 333 -1.24 -7.80 6.07
N PHE A 334 -0.10 -8.00 5.36
CA PHE A 334 1.15 -8.44 5.98
C PHE A 334 2.21 -7.33 6.02
N PHE A 335 2.32 -6.63 7.14
CA PHE A 335 3.23 -5.49 7.36
C PHE A 335 3.19 -4.42 6.25
N SER A 336 2.02 -4.23 5.66
CA SER A 336 1.80 -3.34 4.52
C SER A 336 1.46 -1.91 4.93
N GLY A 337 1.83 -0.95 4.08
CA GLY A 337 1.37 0.45 4.16
C GLY A 337 -0.13 0.62 3.99
N ALA A 338 -0.84 -0.38 3.46
CA ALA A 338 -2.29 -0.37 3.28
C ALA A 338 -3.03 -0.09 4.60
N LYS A 339 -2.52 -0.57 5.75
CA LYS A 339 -3.09 -0.29 7.08
C LYS A 339 -3.24 1.21 7.37
N LYS A 340 -2.32 2.05 6.86
CA LYS A 340 -2.38 3.51 7.05
C LYS A 340 -3.24 4.20 6.00
N LEU A 341 -3.38 3.59 4.82
CA LEU A 341 -4.14 4.14 3.69
C LEU A 341 -5.64 3.90 3.84
N LEU A 342 -6.06 2.67 4.15
CA LEU A 342 -7.47 2.27 4.15
C LEU A 342 -8.40 3.19 4.95
N PRO A 343 -8.06 3.65 6.19
CA PRO A 343 -8.91 4.56 6.94
C PRO A 343 -9.09 5.95 6.30
N LYS A 344 -8.25 6.31 5.31
CA LYS A 344 -8.27 7.61 4.62
C LYS A 344 -9.01 7.59 3.28
N LEU A 345 -9.52 6.42 2.87
CA LEU A 345 -10.25 6.20 1.63
C LEU A 345 -11.78 6.14 1.84
N ASP A 346 -12.31 6.78 2.87
CA ASP A 346 -13.74 6.81 3.22
C ASP A 346 -14.62 7.43 2.12
N PHE A 347 -14.03 8.27 1.26
CA PHE A 347 -14.66 8.90 0.10
C PHE A 347 -14.62 8.04 -1.17
N CYS A 348 -14.06 6.83 -1.12
CA CYS A 348 -13.89 5.90 -2.25
C CYS A 348 -14.70 4.62 -2.05
N ASP A 349 -14.97 3.92 -3.16
CA ASP A 349 -15.39 2.53 -3.14
C ASP A 349 -14.15 1.65 -3.20
N VAL A 350 -13.82 1.02 -2.06
CA VAL A 350 -12.55 0.31 -1.90
C VAL A 350 -12.73 -1.19 -2.05
N ARG A 351 -11.94 -1.80 -2.95
CA ARG A 351 -11.79 -3.25 -3.07
C ARG A 351 -10.39 -3.65 -2.64
N ILE A 352 -10.28 -4.58 -1.70
CA ILE A 352 -8.98 -5.09 -1.21
C ILE A 352 -8.71 -6.43 -1.88
N ILE A 353 -7.54 -6.55 -2.53
CA ILE A 353 -7.14 -7.76 -3.24
C ILE A 353 -5.84 -8.28 -2.62
N PRO A 354 -5.86 -9.51 -2.05
CA PRO A 354 -4.70 -10.10 -1.41
C PRO A 354 -3.60 -10.46 -2.41
N GLY A 355 -2.38 -10.55 -1.89
CA GLY A 355 -1.22 -11.03 -2.64
C GLY A 355 -0.47 -12.13 -1.89
N VAL A 356 0.48 -12.78 -2.53
CA VAL A 356 1.37 -13.74 -1.87
C VAL A 356 2.33 -12.97 -0.97
N SER A 357 2.29 -13.23 0.35
CA SER A 357 3.22 -12.58 1.28
C SER A 357 4.65 -13.10 1.13
N SER A 358 5.63 -12.28 1.51
CA SER A 358 7.03 -12.72 1.56
C SER A 358 7.27 -13.87 2.53
N LEU A 359 6.45 -13.97 3.60
CA LEU A 359 6.42 -15.10 4.52
C LEU A 359 6.05 -16.40 3.80
N ALA A 360 4.88 -16.42 3.17
CA ALA A 360 4.40 -17.62 2.48
C ALA A 360 5.36 -18.05 1.37
N TYR A 361 5.88 -17.08 0.63
CA TYR A 361 6.82 -17.33 -0.46
C TYR A 361 8.14 -17.92 0.04
N LEU A 362 8.78 -17.30 1.06
CA LEU A 362 10.06 -17.77 1.61
C LEU A 362 9.90 -19.14 2.29
N CYS A 363 8.83 -19.34 3.06
CA CYS A 363 8.57 -20.64 3.71
C CYS A 363 8.35 -21.75 2.67
N ALA A 364 7.63 -21.49 1.58
CA ALA A 364 7.48 -22.46 0.50
C ALA A 364 8.84 -22.82 -0.15
N LYS A 365 9.72 -21.83 -0.35
CA LYS A 365 11.06 -22.06 -0.88
C LYS A 365 11.99 -22.81 0.11
N ALA A 366 11.81 -22.57 1.40
CA ALA A 366 12.55 -23.23 2.47
C ALA A 366 12.00 -24.64 2.82
N GLY A 367 10.84 -25.03 2.26
CA GLY A 367 10.16 -26.28 2.62
C GLY A 367 9.64 -26.29 4.07
N ALA A 368 9.30 -25.11 4.62
CA ALA A 368 8.87 -24.92 6.01
C ALA A 368 7.39 -24.53 6.10
N SER A 369 6.69 -25.03 7.13
CA SER A 369 5.39 -24.51 7.53
C SER A 369 5.56 -23.17 8.26
N TYR A 370 4.53 -22.30 8.20
CA TYR A 370 4.53 -21.01 8.88
C TYR A 370 3.36 -20.82 9.86
N GLU A 371 2.59 -21.88 10.15
CA GLU A 371 1.43 -21.82 11.05
C GLU A 371 1.81 -21.30 12.44
N ASP A 372 2.94 -21.78 13.00
CA ASP A 372 3.45 -21.40 14.31
C ASP A 372 4.60 -20.38 14.24
N THR A 373 4.75 -19.68 13.10
CA THR A 373 5.86 -18.74 12.90
C THR A 373 5.54 -17.37 13.49
N LEU A 374 6.36 -16.92 14.44
CA LEU A 374 6.29 -15.55 14.94
C LEU A 374 6.81 -14.57 13.88
N CYS A 375 5.97 -13.63 13.46
CA CYS A 375 6.32 -12.63 12.47
C CYS A 375 6.77 -11.32 13.12
N VAL A 376 7.98 -10.85 12.76
CA VAL A 376 8.59 -9.62 13.27
C VAL A 376 8.96 -8.71 12.08
N SER A 377 8.78 -7.40 12.24
CA SER A 377 9.29 -6.43 11.27
C SER A 377 10.33 -5.54 11.93
N LEU A 378 11.56 -5.64 11.49
CA LEU A 378 12.69 -4.80 11.87
C LEU A 378 12.92 -3.67 10.85
N HIS A 379 12.14 -3.65 9.76
CA HIS A 379 12.25 -2.63 8.73
C HIS A 379 11.87 -1.25 9.29
N GLY A 380 12.84 -0.34 9.34
CA GLY A 380 12.64 1.02 9.87
C GLY A 380 12.36 1.10 11.38
N ARG A 381 12.67 0.04 12.15
CA ARG A 381 12.48 0.00 13.60
C ARG A 381 13.79 -0.41 14.30
N GLN A 382 14.02 0.16 15.49
CA GLN A 382 15.07 -0.32 16.39
C GLN A 382 14.51 -1.48 17.22
N GLY A 383 15.23 -2.60 17.27
CA GLY A 383 14.85 -3.76 18.05
C GLY A 383 15.83 -4.92 17.85
N SER A 384 15.94 -5.81 18.84
CA SER A 384 16.67 -7.07 18.77
C SER A 384 15.74 -8.21 18.38
N ILE A 385 16.22 -9.11 17.52
CA ILE A 385 15.51 -10.35 17.16
C ILE A 385 15.73 -11.46 18.20
N VAL A 386 16.78 -11.34 19.02
CA VAL A 386 17.24 -12.38 19.94
C VAL A 386 16.15 -12.91 20.87
N PRO A 387 15.36 -12.08 21.57
CA PRO A 387 14.29 -12.57 22.44
C PRO A 387 13.22 -13.37 21.69
N ALA A 388 12.88 -12.93 20.47
CA ALA A 388 11.92 -13.63 19.63
C ALA A 388 12.42 -15.01 19.23
N VAL A 389 13.69 -15.12 18.82
CA VAL A 389 14.31 -16.39 18.41
C VAL A 389 14.53 -17.32 19.60
N ARG A 390 14.95 -16.80 20.76
CA ARG A 390 15.08 -17.62 21.97
C ARG A 390 13.77 -18.31 22.36
N GLY A 391 12.66 -17.58 22.32
CA GLY A 391 11.37 -18.07 22.81
C GLY A 391 10.51 -18.82 21.79
N ASN A 392 10.92 -18.93 20.52
CA ASN A 392 10.06 -19.50 19.48
C ASN A 392 10.81 -20.48 18.57
N ARG A 393 10.10 -21.52 18.13
CA ARG A 393 10.63 -22.51 17.19
C ARG A 393 10.85 -21.96 15.79
N SER A 394 10.03 -21.01 15.38
CA SER A 394 10.08 -20.40 14.05
C SER A 394 9.82 -18.89 14.15
N VAL A 395 10.70 -18.10 13.56
CA VAL A 395 10.60 -16.63 13.51
C VAL A 395 10.85 -16.18 12.10
N PHE A 396 9.92 -15.39 11.57
CA PHE A 396 10.10 -14.70 10.29
C PHE A 396 10.35 -13.21 10.54
N ALA A 397 11.38 -12.66 9.92
CA ALA A 397 11.74 -11.27 10.05
C ALA A 397 11.79 -10.56 8.69
N LEU A 398 11.07 -9.43 8.59
CA LEU A 398 11.32 -8.45 7.53
C LEU A 398 12.48 -7.56 7.96
N VAL A 399 13.54 -7.52 7.17
CA VAL A 399 14.75 -6.75 7.44
C VAL A 399 15.00 -5.72 6.34
N GLY A 400 15.79 -4.68 6.64
CA GLY A 400 16.15 -3.66 5.65
C GLY A 400 16.96 -2.53 6.29
N GLY A 401 17.62 -1.71 5.46
CA GLY A 401 18.45 -0.60 5.92
C GLY A 401 19.59 -1.05 6.83
N GLU A 402 19.79 -0.33 7.94
CA GLU A 402 20.84 -0.64 8.94
C GLU A 402 20.64 -1.99 9.65
N ASN A 403 19.41 -2.52 9.68
CA ASN A 403 19.05 -3.82 10.24
C ASN A 403 18.97 -4.90 9.16
N GLY A 404 19.94 -4.92 8.25
CA GLY A 404 20.04 -5.95 7.21
C GLY A 404 20.22 -7.36 7.77
N ALA A 405 20.03 -8.38 6.91
CA ALA A 405 20.12 -9.79 7.31
C ALA A 405 21.49 -10.14 7.92
N GLY A 406 22.57 -9.55 7.43
CA GLY A 406 23.93 -9.78 7.98
C GLY A 406 24.05 -9.37 9.44
N LYS A 407 23.60 -8.15 9.79
CA LYS A 407 23.61 -7.66 11.17
C LYS A 407 22.76 -8.53 12.10
N LEU A 408 21.60 -8.98 11.63
CA LEU A 408 20.73 -9.89 12.38
C LEU A 408 21.45 -11.23 12.68
N ILE A 409 22.13 -11.79 11.69
CA ILE A 409 22.88 -13.06 11.83
C ILE A 409 24.04 -12.89 12.81
N ASP A 410 24.79 -11.79 12.72
CA ASP A 410 25.90 -11.50 13.62
C ASP A 410 25.41 -11.32 15.07
N GLU A 411 24.25 -10.69 15.27
CA GLU A 411 23.60 -10.53 16.57
C GLU A 411 23.18 -11.89 17.18
N LEU A 412 22.60 -12.78 16.36
CA LEU A 412 22.24 -14.14 16.80
C LEU A 412 23.48 -14.92 17.26
N ASP A 413 24.55 -14.92 16.49
CA ASP A 413 25.78 -15.63 16.85
C ASP A 413 26.42 -15.06 18.12
N ALA A 414 26.53 -13.72 18.23
CA ALA A 414 27.06 -13.04 19.41
C ALA A 414 26.25 -13.31 20.68
N SER A 415 24.95 -13.62 20.54
CA SER A 415 24.03 -13.91 21.65
C SER A 415 23.94 -15.40 22.00
N GLY A 416 24.84 -16.25 21.49
CA GLY A 416 24.86 -17.68 21.75
C GLY A 416 23.87 -18.51 20.94
N LEU A 417 23.21 -17.91 19.93
CA LEU A 417 22.26 -18.57 19.04
C LEU A 417 22.91 -18.97 17.69
N GLY A 418 24.21 -19.21 17.65
CA GLY A 418 24.95 -19.57 16.44
C GLY A 418 24.49 -20.88 15.77
N GLN A 419 23.78 -21.74 16.49
CA GLN A 419 23.32 -23.05 16.00
C GLN A 419 21.94 -23.02 15.34
N VAL A 420 21.18 -21.89 15.44
CA VAL A 420 19.87 -21.79 14.79
C VAL A 420 20.02 -21.81 13.27
N LEU A 421 19.08 -22.45 12.59
CA LEU A 421 19.04 -22.47 11.13
C LEU A 421 18.44 -21.15 10.61
N VAL A 422 19.16 -20.46 9.75
CA VAL A 422 18.75 -19.20 9.14
C VAL A 422 18.61 -19.38 7.64
N THR A 423 17.46 -19.01 7.08
CA THR A 423 17.22 -18.94 5.65
C THR A 423 16.97 -17.50 5.25
N VAL A 424 17.86 -16.93 4.46
CA VAL A 424 17.74 -15.57 3.92
C VAL A 424 17.24 -15.63 2.49
N GLY A 425 16.12 -14.95 2.23
CA GLY A 425 15.59 -14.75 0.89
C GLY A 425 15.82 -13.31 0.43
N GLU A 426 16.64 -13.12 -0.60
CA GLU A 426 16.97 -11.83 -1.18
C GLU A 426 16.21 -11.64 -2.49
N ARG A 427 15.68 -10.45 -2.72
CA ARG A 427 14.93 -10.10 -3.94
C ARG A 427 13.91 -11.16 -4.34
N LEU A 428 13.13 -11.62 -3.36
CA LEU A 428 12.16 -12.69 -3.56
C LEU A 428 11.24 -12.39 -4.75
N GLY A 429 11.12 -13.34 -5.68
CA GLY A 429 10.29 -13.24 -6.87
C GLY A 429 10.87 -12.43 -8.03
N TYR A 430 12.02 -11.78 -7.87
CA TYR A 430 12.74 -11.09 -8.95
C TYR A 430 13.66 -12.05 -9.72
N ALA A 431 14.18 -11.60 -10.87
CA ALA A 431 15.11 -12.40 -11.67
C ALA A 431 16.41 -12.73 -10.94
N GLU A 432 16.84 -11.85 -10.03
CA GLU A 432 18.05 -12.00 -9.20
C GLU A 432 17.74 -12.60 -7.83
N GLU A 433 16.66 -13.35 -7.69
CA GLU A 433 16.33 -14.05 -6.45
C GLU A 433 17.49 -14.94 -5.99
N ARG A 434 17.88 -14.77 -4.73
CA ARG A 434 18.88 -15.63 -4.09
C ARG A 434 18.34 -16.11 -2.74
N ILE A 435 18.40 -17.41 -2.50
CA ILE A 435 18.04 -18.00 -1.22
C ILE A 435 19.26 -18.73 -0.65
N VAL A 436 19.61 -18.35 0.58
CA VAL A 436 20.78 -18.91 1.27
C VAL A 436 20.32 -19.47 2.61
N SER A 437 20.67 -20.70 2.91
CA SER A 437 20.36 -21.36 4.19
C SER A 437 21.64 -21.88 4.83
N GLY A 438 21.75 -21.74 6.14
CA GLY A 438 22.87 -22.21 6.93
C GLY A 438 22.68 -21.88 8.42
N ARG A 439 23.58 -22.37 9.26
CA ARG A 439 23.58 -21.97 10.67
C ARG A 439 24.01 -20.51 10.81
N ALA A 440 23.49 -19.81 11.83
CA ALA A 440 23.87 -18.42 12.04
C ALA A 440 25.39 -18.22 12.14
N SER A 441 26.10 -19.14 12.83
CA SER A 441 27.56 -19.13 12.92
C SER A 441 28.30 -19.33 11.58
N GLU A 442 27.71 -20.04 10.62
CA GLU A 442 28.24 -20.28 9.28
C GLU A 442 28.03 -19.09 8.35
N LEU A 443 26.92 -18.37 8.54
CA LEU A 443 26.53 -17.22 7.73
C LEU A 443 27.05 -15.88 8.28
N LYS A 444 27.72 -15.90 9.42
CA LYS A 444 28.30 -14.73 10.09
C LYS A 444 29.22 -13.94 9.16
N GLY A 445 29.13 -12.61 9.20
CA GLY A 445 29.90 -11.71 8.35
C GLY A 445 29.50 -11.76 6.88
N GLY A 446 28.44 -12.47 6.52
CA GLY A 446 27.90 -12.54 5.17
C GLY A 446 27.30 -11.21 4.71
N SER A 447 27.45 -10.91 3.41
CA SER A 447 26.80 -9.75 2.79
C SER A 447 25.51 -10.17 2.12
N PHE A 448 24.44 -9.45 2.44
CA PHE A 448 23.09 -9.70 1.92
C PHE A 448 22.47 -8.42 1.36
N HIS A 449 21.58 -8.59 0.40
CA HIS A 449 20.86 -7.46 -0.21
C HIS A 449 19.90 -6.81 0.79
N THR A 450 19.71 -5.48 0.69
CA THR A 450 18.81 -4.73 1.57
C THR A 450 17.33 -5.13 1.46
N LEU A 451 16.91 -5.62 0.28
CA LEU A 451 15.58 -6.18 0.07
C LEU A 451 15.60 -7.67 0.41
N SER A 452 15.50 -7.99 1.69
CA SER A 452 15.58 -9.37 2.20
C SER A 452 14.51 -9.67 3.23
N ALA A 453 14.18 -10.95 3.33
CA ALA A 453 13.42 -11.53 4.42
C ALA A 453 14.18 -12.71 5.01
N VAL A 454 14.02 -12.96 6.29
CA VAL A 454 14.78 -14.00 7.01
C VAL A 454 13.80 -14.91 7.74
N LEU A 455 13.94 -16.22 7.53
CA LEU A 455 13.28 -17.25 8.33
C LEU A 455 14.34 -17.88 9.25
N ILE A 456 14.03 -17.95 10.54
CA ILE A 456 14.92 -18.49 11.57
C ILE A 456 14.21 -19.64 12.25
N GLN A 457 14.85 -20.81 12.30
CA GLN A 457 14.33 -22.01 12.94
C GLN A 457 15.22 -22.39 14.12
N ASN A 458 14.61 -22.49 15.30
CA ASN A 458 15.27 -22.83 16.56
C ASN A 458 14.67 -24.14 17.10
N ASP A 459 15.43 -25.22 17.01
CA ASP A 459 14.97 -26.55 17.49
C ASP A 459 14.88 -26.63 19.01
N HIS A 460 15.56 -25.74 19.73
CA HIS A 460 15.64 -25.70 21.18
C HIS A 460 15.21 -24.35 21.75
N PRO A 461 13.93 -23.94 21.58
CA PRO A 461 13.47 -22.69 22.15
C PRO A 461 13.49 -22.75 23.66
N GLU A 462 13.94 -21.69 24.28
CA GLU A 462 13.88 -21.51 25.72
C GLU A 462 12.44 -21.13 26.12
N SER A 463 11.93 -21.70 27.21
CA SER A 463 10.65 -21.26 27.73
C SER A 463 10.76 -19.80 28.20
N ALA A 464 9.88 -18.94 27.70
CA ALA A 464 9.70 -17.59 28.24
C ALA A 464 8.96 -17.59 29.59
N ALA A 465 8.92 -18.74 30.30
CA ALA A 465 8.26 -18.85 31.58
C ALA A 465 8.93 -17.94 32.60
N CYS A 466 8.11 -17.30 33.44
CA CYS A 466 8.58 -16.54 34.58
C CYS A 466 9.34 -17.44 35.57
N GLY A 467 10.32 -16.88 36.29
CA GLY A 467 11.14 -17.63 37.23
C GLY A 467 12.41 -18.19 36.58
N LEU A 468 13.07 -17.41 35.74
CA LEU A 468 14.40 -17.75 35.23
C LEU A 468 15.33 -18.18 36.36
N PRO A 469 16.25 -19.17 36.14
CA PRO A 469 17.16 -19.60 37.18
C PRO A 469 18.05 -18.45 37.66
N ASP A 470 18.36 -18.44 38.96
CA ASP A 470 19.18 -17.37 39.57
C ASP A 470 20.56 -17.27 38.92
N GLU A 471 21.08 -18.37 38.40
CA GLU A 471 22.39 -18.50 37.73
C GLU A 471 22.44 -17.79 36.37
N ALA A 472 21.27 -17.50 35.78
CA ALA A 472 21.19 -16.73 34.54
C ALA A 472 21.59 -15.26 34.73
N PHE A 473 21.68 -14.78 35.97
CA PHE A 473 21.94 -13.40 36.30
C PHE A 473 23.31 -13.21 36.97
N LEU A 474 24.06 -12.23 36.50
CA LEU A 474 25.27 -11.77 37.17
C LEU A 474 24.91 -11.10 38.49
N ARG A 475 25.59 -11.48 39.57
CA ARG A 475 25.33 -10.96 40.93
C ARG A 475 26.53 -10.22 41.53
N ASN A 476 27.72 -10.49 41.06
CA ASN A 476 28.95 -9.91 41.52
C ASN A 476 29.70 -9.26 40.36
N ALA A 477 30.22 -8.05 40.58
CA ALA A 477 31.41 -7.61 39.85
C ALA A 477 32.63 -8.16 40.57
N ALA A 478 33.71 -8.45 39.82
CA ALA A 478 34.96 -8.91 40.45
C ALA A 478 35.33 -8.03 41.67
N ASP A 479 35.59 -8.67 42.81
CA ASP A 479 36.02 -8.05 44.07
C ASP A 479 34.99 -7.09 44.77
N LYS A 480 33.71 -7.18 44.44
CA LYS A 480 32.66 -6.34 45.06
C LYS A 480 31.62 -7.17 45.82
N PRO A 481 30.91 -6.55 46.84
CA PRO A 481 29.88 -7.25 47.60
C PRO A 481 28.73 -7.70 46.66
N VAL A 482 28.10 -8.79 47.05
CA VAL A 482 26.99 -9.39 46.30
C VAL A 482 25.79 -8.43 46.30
N VAL A 483 25.33 -8.03 45.11
CA VAL A 483 24.10 -7.22 44.97
C VAL A 483 22.88 -8.11 45.28
N PRO A 484 21.95 -7.63 46.11
CA PRO A 484 20.71 -8.35 46.39
C PRO A 484 19.92 -8.62 45.12
N MET A 485 19.32 -9.82 45.05
CA MET A 485 18.52 -10.25 43.91
C MET A 485 17.26 -10.96 44.40
N THR A 486 16.12 -10.61 43.83
CA THR A 486 14.86 -11.33 44.03
C THR A 486 15.01 -12.76 43.49
N LYS A 487 14.80 -13.78 44.33
CA LYS A 487 15.01 -15.20 43.97
C LYS A 487 13.97 -15.72 42.99
N ALA A 488 14.32 -16.76 42.22
CA ALA A 488 13.49 -17.30 41.13
C ALA A 488 12.04 -17.60 41.57
N GLU A 489 11.86 -18.24 42.75
CA GLU A 489 10.52 -18.55 43.23
C GLU A 489 9.70 -17.32 43.56
N VAL A 490 10.35 -16.30 44.13
CA VAL A 490 9.72 -15.00 44.46
C VAL A 490 9.41 -14.24 43.17
N ARG A 491 10.34 -14.20 42.21
CA ARG A 491 10.12 -13.57 40.89
C ARG A 491 8.93 -14.20 40.17
N ALA A 492 8.85 -15.54 40.13
CA ALA A 492 7.72 -16.24 39.50
C ALA A 492 6.37 -15.82 40.09
N VAL A 493 6.29 -15.68 41.42
CA VAL A 493 5.06 -15.22 42.10
C VAL A 493 4.80 -13.73 41.80
N VAL A 494 5.83 -12.87 41.85
CA VAL A 494 5.73 -11.44 41.52
C VAL A 494 5.21 -11.25 40.09
N MET A 495 5.79 -11.93 39.12
CA MET A 495 5.37 -11.87 37.72
C MET A 495 3.92 -12.35 37.53
N SER A 496 3.54 -13.43 38.22
CA SER A 496 2.15 -13.92 38.21
C SER A 496 1.16 -12.91 38.80
N LYS A 497 1.56 -12.13 39.80
CA LYS A 497 0.72 -11.10 40.42
C LYS A 497 0.65 -9.82 39.58
N LEU A 498 1.71 -9.46 38.88
CA LEU A 498 1.73 -8.31 37.97
C LEU A 498 0.79 -8.50 36.78
N ARG A 499 0.62 -9.71 36.23
CA ARG A 499 -0.25 -10.00 35.07
C ARG A 499 0.00 -9.10 33.88
N LEU A 500 1.27 -8.94 33.51
CA LEU A 500 1.69 -8.06 32.43
C LEU A 500 1.08 -8.46 31.08
N LEU A 501 0.74 -7.44 30.30
CA LEU A 501 0.41 -7.57 28.88
C LEU A 501 1.64 -7.26 28.02
N PRO A 502 1.68 -7.71 26.77
CA PRO A 502 2.82 -7.44 25.88
C PRO A 502 3.17 -5.97 25.69
N ASP A 503 2.22 -5.07 25.84
CA ASP A 503 2.35 -3.61 25.66
C ASP A 503 2.41 -2.83 26.98
N SER A 504 2.58 -3.51 28.13
CA SER A 504 2.66 -2.88 29.45
C SER A 504 3.83 -1.92 29.57
N VAL A 505 3.59 -0.77 30.22
CA VAL A 505 4.61 0.17 30.69
C VAL A 505 4.89 -0.14 32.15
N CYS A 506 6.11 -0.57 32.47
CA CYS A 506 6.46 -1.09 33.78
C CYS A 506 7.52 -0.24 34.47
N TRP A 507 7.37 -0.08 35.80
CA TRP A 507 8.44 0.45 36.65
C TRP A 507 8.93 -0.65 37.60
N ASP A 508 10.26 -0.83 37.67
CA ASP A 508 10.94 -1.69 38.62
C ASP A 508 11.73 -0.80 39.59
N VAL A 509 11.15 -0.56 40.79
CA VAL A 509 11.72 0.33 41.78
C VAL A 509 12.62 -0.46 42.73
N GLY A 510 13.90 -0.09 42.78
CA GLY A 510 14.95 -0.85 43.46
C GLY A 510 15.37 -2.08 42.68
N ALA A 511 15.67 -1.90 41.39
CA ALA A 511 15.89 -2.99 40.44
C ALA A 511 17.05 -3.94 40.79
N GLY A 512 18.02 -3.49 41.56
CA GLY A 512 19.16 -4.29 42.01
C GLY A 512 19.95 -4.89 40.83
N THR A 513 19.97 -6.20 40.71
CA THR A 513 20.60 -6.89 39.57
C THR A 513 19.77 -6.82 38.27
N GLY A 514 18.53 -6.32 38.32
CA GLY A 514 17.62 -6.26 37.19
C GLY A 514 16.89 -7.58 36.88
N SER A 515 16.91 -8.54 37.78
CA SER A 515 16.31 -9.86 37.52
C SER A 515 14.80 -9.78 37.29
N VAL A 516 14.09 -8.87 38.00
CA VAL A 516 12.66 -8.61 37.78
C VAL A 516 12.47 -7.77 36.51
N SER A 517 13.29 -6.73 36.30
CA SER A 517 13.26 -5.90 35.08
C SER A 517 13.37 -6.74 33.80
N VAL A 518 14.28 -7.73 33.78
CA VAL A 518 14.47 -8.64 32.63
C VAL A 518 13.22 -9.47 32.38
N GLU A 519 12.66 -10.11 33.41
CA GLU A 519 11.44 -10.91 33.23
C GLU A 519 10.22 -10.06 32.86
N MET A 520 10.11 -8.83 33.39
CA MET A 520 9.10 -7.85 32.95
C MET A 520 9.26 -7.54 31.46
N ALA A 521 10.48 -7.28 31.00
CA ALA A 521 10.75 -6.90 29.62
C ALA A 521 10.54 -8.04 28.62
N LEU A 522 10.85 -9.28 29.02
CA LEU A 522 10.54 -10.47 28.22
C LEU A 522 9.03 -10.63 28.06
N THR A 523 8.24 -10.37 29.11
CA THR A 523 6.77 -10.47 29.07
C THR A 523 6.17 -9.27 28.34
N ALA A 524 6.57 -8.05 28.67
CA ALA A 524 6.11 -6.81 28.03
C ALA A 524 6.92 -6.50 26.75
N CYS A 525 6.98 -7.45 25.83
CA CYS A 525 7.87 -7.40 24.67
C CYS A 525 7.57 -6.28 23.65
N LYS A 526 6.39 -5.67 23.71
CA LYS A 526 5.97 -4.50 22.92
C LYS A 526 5.87 -3.22 23.78
N GLY A 527 6.06 -3.37 25.08
CA GLY A 527 6.02 -2.32 26.08
C GLY A 527 7.41 -1.78 26.43
N LYS A 528 7.49 -1.11 27.58
CA LYS A 528 8.73 -0.50 28.09
C LYS A 528 8.87 -0.75 29.57
N VAL A 529 10.09 -1.05 30.02
CA VAL A 529 10.44 -1.19 31.44
C VAL A 529 11.40 -0.07 31.84
N TYR A 530 11.10 0.63 32.94
CA TYR A 530 11.97 1.60 33.58
C TYR A 530 12.52 0.95 34.85
N ALA A 531 13.82 0.68 34.85
CA ALA A 531 14.52 0.04 35.96
C ALA A 531 15.26 1.10 36.81
N ILE A 532 14.71 1.41 37.98
CA ILE A 532 15.18 2.48 38.84
C ILE A 532 16.12 1.89 39.89
N GLU A 533 17.38 2.32 39.90
CA GLU A 533 18.39 1.87 40.87
C GLU A 533 19.37 3.01 41.19
N LYS A 534 19.68 3.19 42.47
CA LYS A 534 20.53 4.28 42.94
C LYS A 534 22.00 3.89 43.20
N LYS A 535 22.29 2.58 43.34
CA LYS A 535 23.64 2.11 43.67
C LYS A 535 24.45 1.90 42.39
N PRO A 536 25.58 2.62 42.21
CA PRO A 536 26.36 2.51 40.95
C PRO A 536 26.82 1.09 40.61
N GLU A 537 27.16 0.27 41.62
CA GLU A 537 27.56 -1.13 41.42
C GLU A 537 26.39 -2.01 40.94
N ALA A 538 25.17 -1.72 41.42
CA ALA A 538 23.98 -2.43 40.97
C ALA A 538 23.56 -1.97 39.56
N VAL A 539 23.64 -0.66 39.27
CA VAL A 539 23.42 -0.11 37.94
C VAL A 539 24.33 -0.76 36.87
N ALA A 540 25.61 -0.97 37.20
CA ALA A 540 26.56 -1.64 36.30
C ALA A 540 26.15 -3.10 36.03
N LEU A 541 25.76 -3.85 37.07
CA LEU A 541 25.28 -5.23 36.93
C LEU A 541 23.96 -5.30 36.16
N LEU A 542 23.03 -4.41 36.45
CA LEU A 542 21.76 -4.28 35.74
C LEU A 542 21.98 -4.10 34.23
N LYS A 543 22.87 -3.18 33.83
CA LYS A 543 23.22 -2.97 32.41
C LYS A 543 23.84 -4.22 31.78
N ASN A 544 24.72 -4.92 32.47
CA ASN A 544 25.32 -6.15 31.98
C ASN A 544 24.28 -7.28 31.82
N ASN A 545 23.38 -7.43 32.80
CA ASN A 545 22.29 -8.41 32.70
C ASN A 545 21.36 -8.08 31.54
N ILE A 546 20.96 -6.83 31.35
CA ILE A 546 20.14 -6.39 30.21
C ILE A 546 20.83 -6.77 28.88
N ALA A 547 22.12 -6.49 28.75
CA ALA A 547 22.89 -6.80 27.55
C ALA A 547 22.99 -8.31 27.28
N SER A 548 23.17 -9.14 28.32
CA SER A 548 23.27 -10.60 28.17
C SER A 548 21.97 -11.24 27.68
N PHE A 549 20.83 -10.60 27.94
CA PHE A 549 19.51 -11.05 27.42
C PHE A 549 19.14 -10.40 26.08
N GLY A 550 19.96 -9.47 25.55
CA GLY A 550 19.68 -8.77 24.29
C GLY A 550 18.42 -7.88 24.33
N LEU A 551 18.07 -7.36 25.51
CA LEU A 551 16.85 -6.58 25.69
C LEU A 551 17.09 -5.10 25.38
N VAL A 552 16.19 -4.51 24.58
CA VAL A 552 16.23 -3.09 24.16
C VAL A 552 15.08 -2.27 24.72
N ASN A 553 14.12 -2.93 25.37
CA ASN A 553 12.93 -2.30 25.93
C ASN A 553 13.06 -2.03 27.42
N ILE A 554 14.27 -2.04 27.99
CA ILE A 554 14.58 -1.61 29.35
C ILE A 554 15.37 -0.31 29.30
N GLU A 555 14.95 0.66 30.10
CA GLU A 555 15.67 1.90 30.35
C GLU A 555 16.13 1.94 31.79
N VAL A 556 17.42 2.12 31.99
CA VAL A 556 18.03 2.21 33.33
C VAL A 556 17.99 3.65 33.82
N VAL A 557 17.29 3.87 34.93
CA VAL A 557 17.15 5.18 35.59
C VAL A 557 18.03 5.19 36.82
N ASP A 558 19.16 5.93 36.73
CA ASP A 558 20.10 6.08 37.85
C ASP A 558 19.57 7.12 38.83
N GLY A 559 19.17 6.68 40.00
CA GLY A 559 18.63 7.55 41.02
C GLY A 559 17.69 6.86 42.01
N SER A 560 17.18 7.65 42.93
CA SER A 560 16.23 7.19 43.96
C SER A 560 14.81 7.55 43.61
N ALA A 561 13.88 6.61 43.79
CA ALA A 561 12.47 6.93 43.76
C ALA A 561 12.01 7.59 45.08
N PRO A 562 11.07 8.56 45.05
CA PRO A 562 10.26 8.96 43.89
C PRO A 562 10.91 9.98 42.92
N GLU A 563 11.96 10.70 43.32
CA GLU A 563 12.53 11.85 42.61
C GLU A 563 12.93 11.48 41.16
N ALA A 564 13.68 10.37 41.00
CA ALA A 564 14.12 9.90 39.68
C ALA A 564 12.97 9.46 38.77
N CYS A 565 11.77 9.32 39.28
CA CYS A 565 10.59 8.88 38.58
C CYS A 565 9.69 10.02 38.11
N ALA A 566 9.99 11.27 38.48
CA ALA A 566 9.09 12.42 38.27
C ALA A 566 8.72 12.62 36.79
N ASP A 567 9.69 12.50 35.89
CA ASP A 567 9.50 12.73 34.44
C ASP A 567 9.24 11.46 33.64
N LEU A 568 9.20 10.28 34.28
CA LEU A 568 8.93 9.02 33.58
C LEU A 568 7.47 8.92 33.11
N PRO A 569 7.20 8.25 32.00
CA PRO A 569 5.85 7.95 31.54
C PRO A 569 5.03 7.21 32.61
N ALA A 570 3.73 7.47 32.66
CA ALA A 570 2.81 6.83 33.59
C ALA A 570 2.85 5.30 33.44
N PRO A 571 3.13 4.53 34.51
CA PRO A 571 3.21 3.06 34.42
C PRO A 571 1.81 2.44 34.46
N THR A 572 1.65 1.32 33.73
CA THR A 572 0.49 0.45 33.89
C THR A 572 0.70 -0.53 35.06
N HIS A 573 1.96 -0.89 35.30
CA HIS A 573 2.36 -1.83 36.35
C HIS A 573 3.65 -1.36 37.02
N ALA A 574 3.73 -1.57 38.32
CA ALA A 574 4.93 -1.26 39.08
C ALA A 574 5.30 -2.39 40.05
N PHE A 575 6.59 -2.73 40.08
CA PHE A 575 7.16 -3.58 41.12
C PHE A 575 8.01 -2.74 42.07
N ILE A 576 7.87 -2.94 43.36
CA ILE A 576 8.67 -2.28 44.39
C ILE A 576 9.45 -3.36 45.13
N GLY A 577 10.73 -3.52 44.76
CA GLY A 577 11.67 -4.46 45.39
C GLY A 577 12.47 -3.83 46.52
N GLY A 578 12.56 -2.50 46.54
CA GLY A 578 13.22 -1.73 47.56
C GLY A 578 12.85 -0.25 47.49
N SER A 579 12.41 0.35 48.62
CA SER A 579 11.91 1.73 48.69
C SER A 579 12.88 2.71 49.31
N SER A 580 13.90 2.21 50.00
CA SER A 580 14.85 3.04 50.77
C SER A 580 14.18 3.95 51.81
N GLY A 581 13.01 3.57 52.31
CA GLY A 581 12.23 4.36 53.31
C GLY A 581 11.22 5.33 52.69
N ASN A 582 11.09 5.40 51.34
CA ASN A 582 10.19 6.32 50.64
C ASN A 582 8.93 5.62 50.07
N LEU A 583 8.54 4.50 50.66
CA LEU A 583 7.50 3.62 50.12
C LEU A 583 6.17 4.35 49.89
N ARG A 584 5.72 5.13 50.88
CA ARG A 584 4.48 5.91 50.83
C ARG A 584 4.49 6.92 49.65
N ASP A 585 5.59 7.66 49.50
CA ASP A 585 5.71 8.70 48.47
C ASP A 585 5.83 8.08 47.06
N ILE A 586 6.46 6.92 46.95
CA ILE A 586 6.51 6.14 45.69
C ILE A 586 5.09 5.71 45.30
N ILE A 587 4.30 5.15 46.23
CA ILE A 587 2.91 4.73 45.97
C ILE A 587 2.05 5.94 45.60
N ALA A 588 2.19 7.06 46.31
CA ALA A 588 1.48 8.31 46.00
C ALA A 588 1.78 8.81 44.59
N LEU A 589 3.07 8.79 44.17
CA LEU A 589 3.47 9.16 42.81
C LEU A 589 2.89 8.21 41.73
N LEU A 590 2.93 6.90 41.98
CA LEU A 590 2.38 5.91 41.05
C LEU A 590 0.89 6.14 40.81
N LEU A 591 0.11 6.36 41.85
CA LEU A 591 -1.33 6.64 41.80
C LEU A 591 -1.63 7.99 41.13
N ALA A 592 -0.82 9.02 41.42
CA ALA A 592 -0.95 10.31 40.75
C ALA A 592 -0.71 10.25 39.24
N LYS A 593 0.25 9.43 38.81
CA LYS A 593 0.53 9.23 37.38
C LYS A 593 -0.48 8.34 36.67
N ASN A 594 -0.93 7.28 37.34
CA ASN A 594 -1.94 6.37 36.77
C ASN A 594 -2.84 5.84 37.93
N PRO A 595 -4.06 6.35 38.05
CA PRO A 595 -5.01 5.84 39.04
C PRO A 595 -5.43 4.36 38.86
N LYS A 596 -5.10 3.74 37.72
CA LYS A 596 -5.39 2.32 37.40
C LYS A 596 -4.15 1.42 37.50
N VAL A 597 -3.06 1.89 38.09
CA VAL A 597 -1.82 1.14 38.16
C VAL A 597 -1.97 -0.14 39.00
N THR A 598 -1.40 -1.23 38.56
CA THR A 598 -1.21 -2.43 39.38
C THR A 598 0.16 -2.37 40.04
N ILE A 599 0.20 -2.41 41.35
CA ILE A 599 1.41 -2.34 42.17
C ILE A 599 1.64 -3.67 42.86
N VAL A 600 2.85 -4.23 42.70
CA VAL A 600 3.30 -5.40 43.46
C VAL A 600 4.53 -4.98 44.25
N ALA A 601 4.50 -5.19 45.56
CA ALA A 601 5.59 -4.85 46.46
C ALA A 601 6.03 -6.03 47.32
N THR A 602 7.33 -6.18 47.55
CA THR A 602 7.88 -7.24 48.39
C THR A 602 8.43 -6.65 49.69
N ALA A 603 8.19 -7.35 50.81
CA ALA A 603 8.70 -7.01 52.13
C ALA A 603 9.27 -8.22 52.87
N ILE A 604 10.45 -8.06 53.45
CA ILE A 604 11.13 -9.08 54.28
C ILE A 604 11.13 -8.65 55.75
N SER A 605 11.21 -7.34 56.04
CA SER A 605 11.19 -6.85 57.41
C SER A 605 9.77 -6.53 57.88
N ILE A 606 9.56 -6.65 59.21
CA ILE A 606 8.28 -6.33 59.85
C ILE A 606 7.92 -4.85 59.65
N GLU A 607 8.90 -3.99 59.65
CA GLU A 607 8.72 -2.54 59.46
C GLU A 607 8.14 -2.25 58.06
N THR A 608 8.72 -2.85 57.03
CA THR A 608 8.21 -2.69 55.63
C THR A 608 6.82 -3.30 55.47
N VAL A 609 6.53 -4.43 56.11
CA VAL A 609 5.18 -5.00 56.14
C VAL A 609 4.18 -4.08 56.81
N ALA A 610 4.56 -3.45 57.93
CA ALA A 610 3.71 -2.50 58.64
C ALA A 610 3.45 -1.24 57.79
N GLU A 611 4.48 -0.70 57.11
CA GLU A 611 4.37 0.43 56.20
C GLU A 611 3.46 0.13 55.00
N LEU A 612 3.63 -1.03 54.32
CA LEU A 612 2.75 -1.48 53.24
C LEU A 612 1.30 -1.63 53.72
N ASN A 613 1.09 -2.23 54.88
CA ASN A 613 -0.25 -2.40 55.43
C ASN A 613 -0.89 -1.05 55.80
N ALA A 614 -0.11 -0.03 56.21
CA ALA A 614 -0.61 1.33 56.41
C ALA A 614 -1.02 1.97 55.08
N CYS A 615 -0.19 1.84 54.04
CA CYS A 615 -0.49 2.35 52.70
C CYS A 615 -1.75 1.73 52.11
N THR A 616 -2.01 0.42 52.33
CA THR A 616 -3.25 -0.23 51.82
C THR A 616 -4.52 0.33 52.46
N LYS A 617 -4.43 1.01 53.59
CA LYS A 617 -5.55 1.64 54.27
C LYS A 617 -5.65 3.15 53.99
N GLU A 618 -4.53 3.78 53.64
CA GLU A 618 -4.46 5.19 53.35
C GLU A 618 -4.90 5.55 51.94
N PHE A 619 -4.51 4.70 50.97
CA PHE A 619 -4.83 4.92 49.54
C PHE A 619 -6.02 4.06 49.09
N ASP A 620 -6.81 4.60 48.17
CA ASP A 620 -8.00 3.93 47.63
C ASP A 620 -7.61 2.88 46.60
N PHE A 621 -7.46 1.62 47.06
CA PHE A 621 -7.29 0.44 46.21
C PHE A 621 -8.60 -0.33 46.08
N THR A 622 -8.97 -0.71 44.86
CA THR A 622 -10.14 -1.55 44.61
C THR A 622 -9.94 -2.98 45.05
N LYS A 623 -8.69 -3.43 45.04
CA LYS A 623 -8.32 -4.79 45.47
C LYS A 623 -6.93 -4.79 46.08
N THR A 624 -6.83 -5.40 47.25
CA THR A 624 -5.54 -5.67 47.95
C THR A 624 -5.47 -7.16 48.26
N GLU A 625 -4.34 -7.77 47.96
CA GLU A 625 -4.02 -9.16 48.29
C GLU A 625 -2.63 -9.20 48.93
N VAL A 626 -2.49 -10.01 50.00
CA VAL A 626 -1.21 -10.24 50.66
C VAL A 626 -0.93 -11.71 50.71
N VAL A 627 0.22 -12.12 50.22
CA VAL A 627 0.69 -13.52 50.24
C VAL A 627 2.02 -13.59 50.99
N CYS A 628 2.15 -14.53 51.91
CA CYS A 628 3.43 -14.84 52.55
C CYS A 628 4.03 -16.08 51.88
N LEU A 629 5.20 -15.94 51.28
CA LEU A 629 5.93 -17.00 50.58
C LEU A 629 7.08 -17.51 51.48
N ASN A 630 7.08 -18.79 51.82
CA ASN A 630 8.14 -19.48 52.54
C ASN A 630 8.87 -20.42 51.58
N VAL A 631 10.17 -20.20 51.38
CA VAL A 631 11.00 -21.00 50.50
C VAL A 631 12.09 -21.69 51.29
N ALA A 632 12.26 -23.00 51.03
CA ALA A 632 13.41 -23.76 51.53
C ALA A 632 14.08 -24.44 50.32
N ARG A 633 15.41 -24.35 50.25
CA ARG A 633 16.20 -25.01 49.20
C ARG A 633 17.12 -26.09 49.79
N ALA A 634 17.27 -27.19 49.07
CA ALA A 634 18.20 -28.23 49.44
C ALA A 634 19.65 -27.72 49.32
N ARG A 635 20.44 -27.98 50.34
CA ARG A 635 21.89 -27.74 50.33
C ARG A 635 22.61 -29.04 50.61
N THR A 636 23.54 -29.43 49.75
CA THR A 636 24.36 -30.62 49.95
C THR A 636 25.40 -30.38 51.05
N VAL A 637 25.43 -31.27 52.06
CA VAL A 637 26.40 -31.28 53.14
C VAL A 637 26.91 -32.72 53.28
N GLY A 638 28.07 -33.01 52.79
CA GLY A 638 28.57 -34.38 52.65
C GLY A 638 27.67 -35.16 51.68
N ASP A 639 27.17 -36.30 52.11
CA ASP A 639 26.27 -37.20 51.35
C ASP A 639 24.76 -36.86 51.57
N TYR A 640 24.44 -35.81 52.32
CA TYR A 640 23.07 -35.47 52.67
C TYR A 640 22.60 -34.19 52.00
N SER A 641 21.35 -34.13 51.63
CA SER A 641 20.67 -32.92 51.15
C SER A 641 19.79 -32.37 52.28
N LEU A 642 20.26 -31.27 52.89
CA LEU A 642 19.55 -30.59 53.99
C LEU A 642 18.73 -29.43 53.46
N MET A 643 17.46 -29.30 53.89
CA MET A 643 16.61 -28.16 53.57
C MET A 643 17.03 -26.93 54.42
N THR A 644 17.38 -25.86 53.75
CA THR A 644 17.73 -24.57 54.35
C THR A 644 16.62 -23.55 54.02
N SER A 645 15.93 -23.08 55.09
CA SER A 645 14.89 -22.05 54.93
C SER A 645 15.47 -20.70 54.62
N GLN A 646 14.78 -19.96 53.77
CA GLN A 646 15.01 -18.54 53.53
C GLN A 646 14.06 -17.71 54.41
N ASN A 647 14.33 -16.40 54.53
CA ASN A 647 13.40 -15.51 55.21
C ASN A 647 12.03 -15.51 54.53
N PRO A 648 10.93 -15.56 55.30
CA PRO A 648 9.59 -15.37 54.72
C PRO A 648 9.51 -14.01 53.99
N ILE A 649 8.87 -14.02 52.81
CA ILE A 649 8.68 -12.83 52.00
C ILE A 649 7.19 -12.56 51.85
N TYR A 650 6.76 -11.37 52.22
CA TYR A 650 5.41 -10.87 52.00
C TYR A 650 5.31 -10.18 50.65
N ILE A 651 4.33 -10.57 49.85
CA ILE A 651 4.05 -9.99 48.54
C ILE A 651 2.68 -9.33 48.62
N PHE A 652 2.68 -8.03 48.48
CA PHE A 652 1.48 -7.19 48.42
C PHE A 652 1.14 -6.92 46.95
N THR A 653 -0.12 -7.19 46.58
CA THR A 653 -0.67 -6.81 45.28
C THR A 653 -1.78 -5.80 45.52
N MET A 654 -1.63 -4.62 44.95
CA MET A 654 -2.56 -3.49 45.09
C MET A 654 -3.02 -3.07 43.71
N GLN A 655 -4.32 -3.04 43.46
CA GLN A 655 -4.93 -2.57 42.23
C GLN A 655 -5.76 -1.33 42.54
N ALA A 656 -5.45 -0.24 41.86
CA ALA A 656 -6.21 1.00 41.95
C ALA A 656 -7.41 0.97 40.96
N LEU A 657 -8.28 1.97 41.01
CA LEU A 657 -9.57 2.02 40.28
C LEU A 657 -9.48 1.84 38.74
#